data_63d5f2ff9aee4774670f714ea26d74ea
#
_entry.id   63d5f2ff9aee4774670f714ea26d74ea
#
_cell.length_a   1.000
_cell.length_b   1.000
_cell.length_c   1.000
_cell.angle_alpha   90.00
_cell.angle_beta   90.00
_cell.angle_gamma   90.00
#
_symmetry.space_group_name_H-M   'P 1'
#
loop_
_entity.id
_entity.type
_entity.pdbx_description
1 polymer ?
#
loop_
_entity_poly.entity_id
_entity_poly.type
_entity_poly.pdbx_seq_one_letter_code
_entity_poly.pdbx_strand_id
1 'polypeptide(L)'
;MSALIALTYSNDIMFDGLIQGLVYSLVAFGLLLIYRATGVINFAHGQIGAFGGYIMALLQVRYDIAYGLSLPIALLCGVLLGVAAELVLRRLFTQPRLLLFVATLGLTQVIQLLQLRLPIPDEQATNVTFPVLISGNWEVAGINVTGPQLMVLLFVPALMIFLGWLFHRSAFGMDVRATADNFPAARLAGIGVRSVSTKVWALAGLLAALSALLIAPLQGGSIASVQNALGPKMLLLSLVAAMVGRMKSFTWTLVGGLLAGVVDRFLITWSLSGDLPAGSNVAVLFVIIIIVLFTVGRSASMKDEAWQLSSKVRAARVELTRHPLYRGLTFAGFGLIAALALVLPSQVDKASDMLKFSSVPVYLIIALSVTVITGWGGQLSLGQFGFVALGSYLTIYYANDLPYLVALPIGVVWGVIAAVIVGIPALRVKGLYLAVVTLGFGLAIRSWFVVGEKFAPGGGGSAQLNVDRNEGFRLLFWTVKGKNFDGVYYFVLLMALVAITVVWRIRRTGIGRSIIATRDNETASSAYTVAPNRAKLLAFAVSGGLAALAGGLLPLVARNAQFKVDGLLFDFDESLRIVSVAVVGGIGSITGAVLGTLLIIAVPLFFDGTKQVELFASGFGMLIVLLYFPSGLISIVHSGRDNLLNWIARRSN
;
A
#
# COMPACT_ATOMS: atom_id res chain seq x y z
N MET A 1 -29.93 -28.39 -14.30
CA MET A 1 -28.88 -29.40 -14.53
C MET A 1 -27.48 -28.83 -14.29
N SER A 2 -27.19 -27.60 -14.70
CA SER A 2 -25.91 -26.92 -14.40
C SER A 2 -25.66 -26.67 -12.92
N ALA A 3 -26.66 -26.32 -12.13
CA ALA A 3 -26.53 -26.09 -10.69
C ALA A 3 -26.26 -27.38 -9.88
N LEU A 4 -26.74 -28.54 -10.34
CA LEU A 4 -26.46 -29.83 -9.68
C LEU A 4 -25.06 -30.35 -10.00
N ILE A 5 -24.54 -30.07 -11.20
CA ILE A 5 -23.15 -30.38 -11.58
C ILE A 5 -22.20 -29.48 -10.78
N ALA A 6 -22.55 -28.21 -10.54
CA ALA A 6 -21.81 -27.30 -9.65
C ALA A 6 -21.75 -27.80 -8.19
N LEU A 7 -22.77 -28.49 -7.71
CA LEU A 7 -22.80 -29.10 -6.37
C LEU A 7 -21.89 -30.33 -6.24
N THR A 8 -21.67 -31.10 -7.33
CA THR A 8 -20.76 -32.26 -7.32
C THR A 8 -19.28 -31.86 -7.32
N TYR A 9 -18.94 -30.72 -7.96
CA TYR A 9 -17.63 -30.08 -7.80
C TYR A 9 -17.48 -29.32 -6.45
N SER A 10 -18.53 -29.25 -5.63
CA SER A 10 -18.52 -28.40 -4.42
C SER A 10 -17.57 -28.89 -3.33
N ASN A 11 -17.35 -30.20 -3.24
CA ASN A 11 -16.52 -30.78 -2.17
C ASN A 11 -15.03 -30.45 -2.37
N ASP A 12 -14.52 -30.57 -3.59
CA ASP A 12 -13.14 -30.23 -3.91
C ASP A 12 -12.88 -28.71 -3.75
N ILE A 13 -13.81 -27.89 -4.23
CA ILE A 13 -13.74 -26.42 -4.10
C ILE A 13 -13.79 -26.00 -2.62
N MET A 14 -14.67 -26.62 -1.85
CA MET A 14 -14.82 -26.34 -0.42
C MET A 14 -13.57 -26.78 0.35
N PHE A 15 -13.02 -27.95 0.02
CA PHE A 15 -11.78 -28.44 0.60
C PHE A 15 -10.60 -27.52 0.27
N ASP A 16 -10.42 -27.17 -1.01
CA ASP A 16 -9.41 -26.19 -1.44
C ASP A 16 -9.56 -24.86 -0.72
N GLY A 17 -10.78 -24.37 -0.57
CA GLY A 17 -11.10 -23.15 0.16
C GLY A 17 -10.71 -23.22 1.64
N LEU A 18 -10.97 -24.36 2.29
CA LEU A 18 -10.56 -24.59 3.69
C LEU A 18 -9.04 -24.61 3.83
N ILE A 19 -8.32 -25.29 2.91
CA ILE A 19 -6.85 -25.32 2.89
C ILE A 19 -6.28 -23.90 2.73
N GLN A 20 -6.79 -23.12 1.77
CA GLN A 20 -6.37 -21.72 1.59
C GLN A 20 -6.71 -20.88 2.83
N GLY A 21 -7.88 -21.08 3.42
CA GLY A 21 -8.32 -20.40 4.64
C GLY A 21 -7.44 -20.67 5.85
N LEU A 22 -6.92 -21.89 5.99
CA LEU A 22 -5.94 -22.24 7.02
C LEU A 22 -4.65 -21.40 6.85
N VAL A 23 -4.16 -21.28 5.63
CA VAL A 23 -2.96 -20.48 5.36
C VAL A 23 -3.22 -18.97 5.60
N TYR A 24 -4.38 -18.45 5.17
CA TYR A 24 -4.78 -17.06 5.47
C TYR A 24 -4.83 -16.79 6.98
N SER A 25 -5.34 -17.77 7.74
CA SER A 25 -5.38 -17.71 9.21
C SER A 25 -3.98 -17.69 9.82
N LEU A 26 -3.05 -18.47 9.26
CA LEU A 26 -1.66 -18.52 9.74
C LEU A 26 -0.94 -17.18 9.55
N VAL A 27 -1.05 -16.58 8.37
CA VAL A 27 -0.53 -15.23 8.11
C VAL A 27 -1.20 -14.20 9.02
N ALA A 28 -2.53 -14.29 9.18
CA ALA A 28 -3.29 -13.41 10.05
C ALA A 28 -2.83 -13.50 11.52
N PHE A 29 -2.46 -14.67 11.99
CA PHE A 29 -1.92 -14.87 13.35
C PHE A 29 -0.59 -14.14 13.53
N GLY A 30 0.32 -14.22 12.56
CA GLY A 30 1.57 -13.46 12.60
C GLY A 30 1.33 -11.95 12.66
N LEU A 31 0.41 -11.44 11.85
CA LEU A 31 0.00 -10.03 11.86
C LEU A 31 -0.65 -9.63 13.20
N LEU A 32 -1.55 -10.47 13.72
CA LEU A 32 -2.23 -10.26 14.99
C LEU A 32 -1.26 -10.21 16.16
N LEU A 33 -0.22 -11.05 16.17
CA LEU A 33 0.81 -11.07 17.21
C LEU A 33 1.56 -9.76 17.29
N ILE A 34 2.06 -9.27 16.17
CA ILE A 34 2.76 -7.98 16.10
C ILE A 34 1.82 -6.85 16.51
N TYR A 35 0.59 -6.85 15.98
CA TYR A 35 -0.40 -5.83 16.34
C TYR A 35 -0.71 -5.79 17.83
N ARG A 36 -0.82 -6.94 18.49
CA ARG A 36 -1.05 -7.00 19.95
C ARG A 36 0.13 -6.45 20.74
N ALA A 37 1.36 -6.72 20.30
CA ALA A 37 2.55 -6.27 21.01
C ALA A 37 2.88 -4.80 20.78
N THR A 38 2.66 -4.28 19.56
CA THR A 38 3.10 -2.93 19.15
C THR A 38 1.97 -1.97 18.82
N GLY A 39 0.77 -2.48 18.63
CA GLY A 39 -0.42 -1.72 18.18
C GLY A 39 -0.38 -1.32 16.70
N VAL A 40 0.54 -1.89 15.91
CA VAL A 40 0.70 -1.59 14.48
C VAL A 40 0.75 -2.88 13.67
N ILE A 41 0.17 -2.89 12.46
CA ILE A 41 0.34 -3.98 11.51
C ILE A 41 1.70 -3.86 10.84
N ASN A 42 2.39 -4.99 10.73
CA ASN A 42 3.62 -5.09 9.97
C ASN A 42 3.33 -5.50 8.52
N PHE A 43 3.38 -4.54 7.59
CA PHE A 43 3.22 -4.85 6.16
C PHE A 43 4.42 -5.59 5.56
N ALA A 44 5.58 -5.54 6.22
CA ALA A 44 6.74 -6.34 5.81
C ALA A 44 6.57 -7.84 6.12
N HIS A 45 5.50 -8.25 6.81
CA HIS A 45 5.25 -9.64 7.17
C HIS A 45 5.26 -10.56 5.95
N GLY A 46 4.58 -10.16 4.87
CA GLY A 46 4.57 -10.90 3.60
C GLY A 46 5.97 -11.06 2.99
N GLN A 47 6.75 -9.99 2.95
CA GLN A 47 8.11 -10.03 2.38
C GLN A 47 9.11 -10.78 3.27
N ILE A 48 8.96 -10.74 4.59
CA ILE A 48 9.74 -11.59 5.52
C ILE A 48 9.50 -13.07 5.18
N GLY A 49 8.23 -13.44 4.96
CA GLY A 49 7.86 -14.79 4.57
C GLY A 49 8.40 -15.16 3.19
N ALA A 50 8.18 -14.31 2.20
CA ALA A 50 8.68 -14.52 0.84
C ALA A 50 10.21 -14.68 0.79
N PHE A 51 10.96 -13.94 1.61
CA PHE A 51 12.39 -14.10 1.74
C PHE A 51 12.77 -15.50 2.26
N GLY A 52 12.09 -16.00 3.30
CA GLY A 52 12.29 -17.36 3.80
C GLY A 52 12.00 -18.43 2.74
N GLY A 53 10.90 -18.30 2.01
CA GLY A 53 10.56 -19.17 0.88
C GLY A 53 11.61 -19.12 -0.24
N TYR A 54 12.12 -17.93 -0.56
CA TYR A 54 13.19 -17.76 -1.55
C TYR A 54 14.49 -18.45 -1.15
N ILE A 55 14.89 -18.32 0.13
CA ILE A 55 16.09 -19.02 0.66
C ILE A 55 15.89 -20.53 0.58
N MET A 56 14.71 -21.08 0.87
CA MET A 56 14.39 -22.50 0.72
C MET A 56 14.62 -22.97 -0.72
N ALA A 57 14.05 -22.24 -1.68
CA ALA A 57 14.19 -22.53 -3.09
C ALA A 57 15.66 -22.45 -3.54
N LEU A 58 16.39 -21.43 -3.09
CA LEU A 58 17.81 -21.25 -3.40
C LEU A 58 18.66 -22.43 -2.90
N LEU A 59 18.45 -22.85 -1.66
CA LEU A 59 19.22 -23.94 -1.02
C LEU A 59 18.98 -25.28 -1.73
N GLN A 60 17.74 -25.58 -2.09
CA GLN A 60 17.41 -26.85 -2.72
C GLN A 60 17.70 -26.90 -4.21
N VAL A 61 17.31 -25.86 -4.97
CA VAL A 61 17.40 -25.89 -6.42
C VAL A 61 18.80 -25.57 -6.91
N ARG A 62 19.48 -24.59 -6.29
CA ARG A 62 20.81 -24.19 -6.74
C ARG A 62 21.93 -24.95 -6.06
N TYR A 63 21.78 -25.25 -4.77
CA TYR A 63 22.85 -25.85 -3.95
C TYR A 63 22.58 -27.31 -3.60
N ASP A 64 21.46 -27.88 -4.07
CA ASP A 64 21.07 -29.29 -3.84
C ASP A 64 21.14 -29.74 -2.35
N ILE A 65 20.83 -28.82 -1.43
CA ILE A 65 20.85 -29.09 -0.01
C ILE A 65 19.57 -29.83 0.38
N ALA A 66 19.70 -30.92 1.13
CA ALA A 66 18.56 -31.74 1.56
C ALA A 66 17.48 -30.91 2.30
N TYR A 67 16.19 -31.27 2.06
CA TYR A 67 15.02 -30.60 2.64
C TYR A 67 15.11 -30.41 4.15
N GLY A 68 15.61 -31.44 4.87
CA GLY A 68 15.76 -31.42 6.33
C GLY A 68 16.70 -30.36 6.87
N LEU A 69 17.67 -29.89 6.07
CA LEU A 69 18.58 -28.79 6.41
C LEU A 69 18.10 -27.46 5.85
N SER A 70 17.52 -27.44 4.66
CA SER A 70 17.04 -26.24 4.00
C SER A 70 15.87 -25.60 4.77
N LEU A 71 14.95 -26.41 5.28
CA LEU A 71 13.78 -25.94 6.03
C LEU A 71 14.15 -25.17 7.31
N PRO A 72 14.97 -25.70 8.25
CA PRO A 72 15.40 -24.94 9.43
C PRO A 72 16.14 -23.65 9.10
N ILE A 73 16.98 -23.66 8.05
CA ILE A 73 17.71 -22.46 7.61
C ILE A 73 16.73 -21.38 7.10
N ALA A 74 15.77 -21.76 6.26
CA ALA A 74 14.75 -20.85 5.75
C ALA A 74 13.88 -20.25 6.87
N LEU A 75 13.48 -21.07 7.84
CA LEU A 75 12.74 -20.62 9.02
C LEU A 75 13.58 -19.70 9.92
N LEU A 76 14.85 -20.03 10.12
CA LEU A 76 15.78 -19.18 10.87
C LEU A 76 15.99 -17.82 10.20
N CYS A 77 16.08 -17.77 8.87
CA CYS A 77 16.14 -16.51 8.14
C CYS A 77 14.89 -15.65 8.38
N GLY A 78 13.69 -16.25 8.41
CA GLY A 78 12.45 -15.56 8.78
C GLY A 78 12.49 -14.99 10.20
N VAL A 79 12.98 -15.77 11.16
CA VAL A 79 13.18 -15.34 12.57
C VAL A 79 14.16 -14.16 12.64
N LEU A 80 15.33 -14.29 12.00
CA LEU A 80 16.35 -13.24 12.00
C LEU A 80 15.87 -11.94 11.36
N LEU A 81 15.16 -12.03 10.24
CA LEU A 81 14.54 -10.85 9.61
C LEU A 81 13.45 -10.23 10.50
N GLY A 82 12.65 -11.04 11.17
CA GLY A 82 11.69 -10.55 12.16
C GLY A 82 12.36 -9.78 13.30
N VAL A 83 13.44 -10.32 13.86
CA VAL A 83 14.24 -9.64 14.89
C VAL A 83 14.90 -8.38 14.34
N ALA A 84 15.50 -8.43 13.15
CA ALA A 84 16.14 -7.28 12.53
C ALA A 84 15.12 -6.15 12.27
N ALA A 85 13.93 -6.50 11.80
CA ALA A 85 12.83 -5.57 11.62
C ALA A 85 12.46 -4.86 12.93
N GLU A 86 12.31 -5.59 14.03
CA GLU A 86 12.03 -5.01 15.34
C GLU A 86 13.15 -4.08 15.79
N LEU A 87 14.41 -4.49 15.66
CA LEU A 87 15.56 -3.67 16.05
C LEU A 87 15.61 -2.33 15.32
N VAL A 88 15.34 -2.34 14.01
CA VAL A 88 15.28 -1.12 13.19
C VAL A 88 14.10 -0.24 13.61
N LEU A 89 12.91 -0.83 13.78
CA LEU A 89 11.68 -0.10 14.07
C LEU A 89 11.55 0.33 15.53
N ARG A 90 12.31 -0.25 16.43
CA ARG A 90 12.27 0.01 17.89
C ARG A 90 12.40 1.50 18.24
N ARG A 91 13.21 2.25 17.49
CA ARG A 91 13.38 3.71 17.69
C ARG A 91 12.10 4.48 17.42
N LEU A 92 11.20 3.93 16.60
CA LEU A 92 9.93 4.56 16.23
C LEU A 92 8.77 4.19 17.16
N PHE A 93 8.93 3.29 18.13
CA PHE A 93 7.86 2.86 19.04
C PHE A 93 7.32 3.99 19.93
N THR A 94 8.10 5.05 20.13
CA THR A 94 7.69 6.26 20.86
C THR A 94 7.05 7.32 19.96
N GLN A 95 7.06 7.11 18.64
CA GLN A 95 6.49 8.00 17.65
C GLN A 95 5.01 7.65 17.37
N PRO A 96 4.25 8.52 16.71
CA PRO A 96 2.90 8.19 16.27
C PRO A 96 2.85 6.89 15.48
N ARG A 97 1.86 6.05 15.74
CA ARG A 97 1.71 4.71 15.13
C ARG A 97 1.71 4.72 13.61
N LEU A 98 1.26 5.82 13.01
CA LEU A 98 1.30 5.98 11.56
C LEU A 98 2.74 5.99 11.02
N LEU A 99 3.70 6.61 11.70
CA LEU A 99 5.11 6.60 11.26
C LEU A 99 5.71 5.19 11.34
N LEU A 100 5.38 4.46 12.41
CA LEU A 100 5.79 3.06 12.55
C LEU A 100 5.17 2.19 11.45
N PHE A 101 3.88 2.37 11.15
CA PHE A 101 3.21 1.69 10.06
C PHE A 101 3.91 1.95 8.71
N VAL A 102 4.17 3.22 8.39
CA VAL A 102 4.85 3.59 7.14
C VAL A 102 6.28 3.05 7.11
N ALA A 103 6.97 3.00 8.24
CA ALA A 103 8.30 2.41 8.30
C ALA A 103 8.28 0.90 7.97
N THR A 104 7.18 0.17 8.27
CA THR A 104 7.03 -1.24 7.84
C THR A 104 6.89 -1.36 6.32
N LEU A 105 6.29 -0.35 5.65
CA LEU A 105 6.24 -0.30 4.17
C LEU A 105 7.64 -0.11 3.56
N GLY A 106 8.48 0.75 4.18
CA GLY A 106 9.88 0.88 3.77
C GLY A 106 10.67 -0.40 3.96
N LEU A 107 10.43 -1.08 5.07
CA LEU A 107 11.06 -2.37 5.34
C LEU A 107 10.66 -3.43 4.30
N THR A 108 9.40 -3.44 3.84
CA THR A 108 8.94 -4.29 2.73
C THR A 108 9.84 -4.13 1.51
N GLN A 109 10.08 -2.88 1.09
CA GLN A 109 10.90 -2.57 -0.07
C GLN A 109 12.39 -2.89 0.13
N VAL A 110 12.92 -2.71 1.36
CA VAL A 110 14.29 -3.11 1.69
C VAL A 110 14.46 -4.62 1.60
N ILE A 111 13.52 -5.42 2.13
CA ILE A 111 13.58 -6.88 2.03
C ILE A 111 13.47 -7.33 0.58
N GLN A 112 12.60 -6.69 -0.21
CA GLN A 112 12.48 -6.97 -1.64
C GLN A 112 13.78 -6.65 -2.40
N LEU A 113 14.46 -5.55 -2.06
CA LEU A 113 15.78 -5.24 -2.60
C LEU A 113 16.84 -6.29 -2.23
N LEU A 114 16.82 -6.78 -0.99
CA LEU A 114 17.71 -7.88 -0.56
C LEU A 114 17.45 -9.15 -1.36
N GLN A 115 16.20 -9.50 -1.64
CA GLN A 115 15.86 -10.64 -2.50
C GLN A 115 16.43 -10.49 -3.91
N LEU A 116 16.34 -9.30 -4.51
CA LEU A 116 16.89 -9.03 -5.84
C LEU A 116 18.42 -9.09 -5.92
N ARG A 117 19.11 -9.07 -4.78
CA ARG A 117 20.57 -9.22 -4.71
C ARG A 117 21.04 -10.66 -4.50
N LEU A 118 20.13 -11.54 -4.13
CA LEU A 118 20.44 -12.96 -4.02
C LEU A 118 20.56 -13.59 -5.41
N PRO A 119 21.41 -14.63 -5.56
CA PRO A 119 21.50 -15.40 -6.81
C PRO A 119 20.13 -15.96 -7.19
N ILE A 120 19.80 -15.96 -8.46
CA ILE A 120 18.59 -16.62 -8.96
C ILE A 120 18.75 -18.14 -8.76
N PRO A 121 17.77 -18.85 -8.23
CA PRO A 121 17.86 -20.28 -7.98
C PRO A 121 18.21 -21.10 -9.23
N ASP A 122 17.63 -20.73 -10.38
CA ASP A 122 18.00 -21.27 -11.69
C ASP A 122 17.73 -20.20 -12.76
N GLU A 123 18.66 -19.99 -13.69
CA GLU A 123 18.52 -19.04 -14.81
C GLU A 123 17.47 -19.47 -15.84
N GLN A 124 17.13 -20.78 -15.86
CA GLN A 124 16.08 -21.36 -16.71
C GLN A 124 14.76 -21.59 -15.97
N ALA A 125 14.61 -21.04 -14.77
CA ALA A 125 13.65 -21.40 -13.74
C ALA A 125 12.18 -20.98 -13.97
N THR A 126 11.73 -20.81 -15.18
CA THR A 126 10.28 -20.64 -15.42
C THR A 126 9.47 -21.91 -15.10
N ASN A 127 10.11 -23.09 -15.05
CA ASN A 127 9.45 -24.40 -14.88
C ASN A 127 9.89 -25.19 -13.65
N VAL A 128 10.78 -24.68 -12.80
CA VAL A 128 11.19 -25.41 -11.59
C VAL A 128 10.10 -25.35 -10.54
N THR A 129 9.64 -26.53 -10.12
CA THR A 129 8.63 -26.66 -9.07
C THR A 129 9.21 -26.37 -7.70
N PHE A 130 8.44 -25.68 -6.87
CA PHE A 130 8.84 -25.40 -5.48
C PHE A 130 8.96 -26.73 -4.70
N PRO A 131 10.04 -26.91 -3.93
CA PRO A 131 10.28 -28.15 -3.22
C PRO A 131 9.20 -28.43 -2.15
N VAL A 132 8.76 -29.68 -2.09
CA VAL A 132 7.74 -30.15 -1.14
C VAL A 132 8.26 -31.32 -0.32
N LEU A 133 7.89 -31.39 0.97
CA LEU A 133 8.28 -32.51 1.85
C LEU A 133 7.49 -33.79 1.51
N ILE A 134 6.21 -33.62 1.23
CA ILE A 134 5.28 -34.72 0.91
C ILE A 134 4.86 -34.54 -0.55
N SER A 135 5.28 -35.46 -1.39
CA SER A 135 4.90 -35.53 -2.81
C SER A 135 3.88 -36.67 -2.99
N GLY A 136 2.86 -36.44 -3.80
CA GLY A 136 1.83 -37.46 -4.12
C GLY A 136 0.43 -36.88 -4.16
N ASN A 137 -0.48 -37.66 -4.70
CA ASN A 137 -1.91 -37.37 -4.77
C ASN A 137 -2.67 -38.57 -4.24
N TRP A 138 -3.63 -38.34 -3.37
CA TRP A 138 -4.47 -39.37 -2.76
C TRP A 138 -5.93 -39.00 -2.96
N GLU A 139 -6.72 -39.97 -3.32
CA GLU A 139 -8.17 -39.80 -3.35
C GLU A 139 -8.74 -40.24 -1.99
N VAL A 140 -9.31 -39.31 -1.25
CA VAL A 140 -9.92 -39.56 0.06
C VAL A 140 -11.37 -39.10 0.01
N ALA A 141 -12.29 -40.02 0.15
CA ALA A 141 -13.75 -39.77 0.09
C ALA A 141 -14.21 -39.04 -1.18
N GLY A 142 -13.59 -39.30 -2.34
CA GLY A 142 -13.90 -38.68 -3.61
C GLY A 142 -13.28 -37.28 -3.77
N ILE A 143 -12.41 -36.85 -2.84
CA ILE A 143 -11.67 -35.60 -2.90
C ILE A 143 -10.21 -35.91 -3.24
N ASN A 144 -9.65 -35.19 -4.22
CA ASN A 144 -8.25 -35.34 -4.60
C ASN A 144 -7.36 -34.48 -3.71
N VAL A 145 -6.62 -35.13 -2.80
CA VAL A 145 -5.73 -34.44 -1.82
C VAL A 145 -4.31 -34.53 -2.30
N THR A 146 -3.70 -33.36 -2.55
CA THR A 146 -2.29 -33.26 -2.94
C THR A 146 -1.37 -33.22 -1.71
N GLY A 147 -0.08 -33.61 -1.89
CA GLY A 147 0.91 -33.56 -0.81
C GLY A 147 1.01 -32.19 -0.12
N PRO A 148 1.09 -31.06 -0.85
CA PRO A 148 1.07 -29.72 -0.25
C PRO A 148 -0.20 -29.43 0.59
N GLN A 149 -1.38 -29.87 0.14
CA GLN A 149 -2.63 -29.71 0.90
C GLN A 149 -2.60 -30.50 2.20
N LEU A 150 -2.06 -31.75 2.15
CA LEU A 150 -1.88 -32.58 3.34
C LEU A 150 -0.92 -31.92 4.35
N MET A 151 0.17 -31.31 3.86
CA MET A 151 1.08 -30.56 4.73
C MET A 151 0.35 -29.41 5.46
N VAL A 152 -0.45 -28.61 4.76
CA VAL A 152 -1.24 -27.52 5.37
C VAL A 152 -2.21 -28.09 6.40
N LEU A 153 -2.93 -29.15 6.06
CA LEU A 153 -3.92 -29.77 6.93
C LEU A 153 -3.33 -30.33 8.23
N LEU A 154 -2.10 -30.82 8.20
CA LEU A 154 -1.41 -31.35 9.39
C LEU A 154 -0.71 -30.25 10.19
N PHE A 155 0.10 -29.40 9.53
CA PHE A 155 0.96 -28.46 10.23
C PHE A 155 0.21 -27.24 10.75
N VAL A 156 -0.76 -26.70 10.01
CA VAL A 156 -1.40 -25.43 10.42
C VAL A 156 -2.31 -25.62 11.64
N PRO A 157 -3.21 -26.61 11.71
CA PRO A 157 -4.00 -26.84 12.93
C PRO A 157 -3.14 -27.19 14.14
N ALA A 158 -2.11 -28.04 13.97
CA ALA A 158 -1.19 -28.38 15.06
C ALA A 158 -0.48 -27.15 15.61
N LEU A 159 0.02 -26.28 14.72
CA LEU A 159 0.65 -25.02 15.10
C LEU A 159 -0.34 -24.06 15.76
N MET A 160 -1.58 -23.97 15.29
CA MET A 160 -2.62 -23.13 15.89
C MET A 160 -2.97 -23.58 17.31
N ILE A 161 -3.06 -24.89 17.55
CA ILE A 161 -3.26 -25.46 18.87
C ILE A 161 -2.08 -25.13 19.77
N PHE A 162 -0.85 -25.30 19.27
CA PHE A 162 0.37 -24.94 20.00
C PHE A 162 0.41 -23.45 20.36
N LEU A 163 0.10 -22.56 19.42
CA LEU A 163 0.04 -21.11 19.67
C LEU A 163 -1.06 -20.77 20.67
N GLY A 164 -2.23 -21.40 20.55
CA GLY A 164 -3.32 -21.24 21.51
C GLY A 164 -2.88 -21.63 22.92
N TRP A 165 -2.21 -22.77 23.09
CA TRP A 165 -1.61 -23.17 24.36
C TRP A 165 -0.54 -22.19 24.85
N LEU A 166 0.39 -21.81 23.96
CA LEU A 166 1.46 -20.87 24.27
C LEU A 166 0.94 -19.53 24.81
N PHE A 167 -0.08 -18.97 24.16
CA PHE A 167 -0.63 -17.66 24.55
C PHE A 167 -1.59 -17.71 25.74
N HIS A 168 -2.22 -18.85 26.04
CA HIS A 168 -3.16 -18.95 27.18
C HIS A 168 -2.50 -19.50 28.44
N ARG A 169 -1.53 -20.41 28.33
CA ARG A 169 -0.99 -21.17 29.45
C ARG A 169 0.46 -20.80 29.83
N SER A 170 1.26 -20.18 28.94
CA SER A 170 2.66 -19.88 29.25
C SER A 170 2.86 -18.51 29.90
N ALA A 171 3.97 -18.34 30.65
CA ALA A 171 4.41 -17.04 31.18
C ALA A 171 4.64 -16.02 30.06
N PHE A 172 5.21 -16.45 28.92
CA PHE A 172 5.39 -15.60 27.74
C PHE A 172 4.06 -15.05 27.22
N GLY A 173 3.03 -15.91 27.13
CA GLY A 173 1.69 -15.48 26.69
C GLY A 173 1.06 -14.47 27.67
N MET A 174 1.31 -14.62 28.97
CA MET A 174 0.86 -13.67 29.99
C MET A 174 1.55 -12.32 29.82
N ASP A 175 2.88 -12.30 29.64
CA ASP A 175 3.66 -11.08 29.40
C ASP A 175 3.21 -10.35 28.13
N VAL A 176 2.92 -11.08 27.04
CA VAL A 176 2.39 -10.51 25.80
C VAL A 176 1.03 -9.86 26.03
N ARG A 177 0.11 -10.50 26.76
CA ARG A 177 -1.21 -9.94 27.05
C ARG A 177 -1.11 -8.70 27.94
N ALA A 178 -0.30 -8.75 29.00
CA ALA A 178 -0.07 -7.61 29.88
C ALA A 178 0.51 -6.40 29.14
N THR A 179 1.49 -6.65 28.26
CA THR A 179 2.10 -5.61 27.42
C THR A 179 1.10 -5.02 26.41
N ALA A 180 0.23 -5.87 25.84
CA ALA A 180 -0.79 -5.46 24.89
C ALA A 180 -1.89 -4.59 25.52
N ASP A 181 -2.25 -4.87 26.77
CA ASP A 181 -3.30 -4.12 27.48
C ASP A 181 -2.81 -2.76 27.96
N ASN A 182 -1.67 -2.72 28.63
CA ASN A 182 -1.10 -1.47 29.15
C ASN A 182 0.44 -1.55 29.20
N PHE A 183 1.09 -1.03 28.16
CA PHE A 183 2.55 -0.99 28.05
C PHE A 183 3.26 -0.29 29.23
N PRO A 184 2.85 0.90 29.70
CA PRO A 184 3.44 1.54 30.87
C PRO A 184 3.28 0.70 32.14
N ALA A 185 2.08 0.17 32.41
CA ALA A 185 1.82 -0.62 33.60
C ALA A 185 2.61 -1.95 33.60
N ALA A 186 2.70 -2.64 32.46
CA ALA A 186 3.50 -3.85 32.32
C ALA A 186 4.98 -3.60 32.64
N ARG A 187 5.52 -2.46 32.20
CA ARG A 187 6.90 -2.06 32.51
C ARG A 187 7.10 -1.79 34.00
N LEU A 188 6.14 -1.13 34.64
CA LEU A 188 6.18 -0.88 36.10
C LEU A 188 6.05 -2.18 36.92
N ALA A 189 5.33 -3.17 36.39
CA ALA A 189 5.24 -4.51 36.98
C ALA A 189 6.49 -5.39 36.75
N GLY A 190 7.57 -4.85 36.18
CA GLY A 190 8.82 -5.55 35.96
C GLY A 190 8.89 -6.40 34.70
N ILE A 191 7.89 -6.36 33.81
CA ILE A 191 7.92 -7.11 32.56
C ILE A 191 8.95 -6.47 31.61
N GLY A 192 9.85 -7.27 31.08
CA GLY A 192 10.86 -6.88 30.10
C GLY A 192 10.26 -6.62 28.73
N VAL A 193 9.49 -5.54 28.57
CA VAL A 193 8.68 -5.24 27.37
C VAL A 193 9.50 -5.28 26.07
N ARG A 194 10.77 -4.87 26.10
CA ARG A 194 11.67 -4.96 24.94
C ARG A 194 11.92 -6.41 24.53
N SER A 195 12.20 -7.28 25.50
CA SER A 195 12.42 -8.71 25.26
C SER A 195 11.16 -9.38 24.74
N VAL A 196 9.99 -9.04 25.29
CA VAL A 196 8.69 -9.52 24.81
C VAL A 196 8.47 -9.11 23.36
N SER A 197 8.72 -7.84 23.01
CA SER A 197 8.61 -7.35 21.62
C SER A 197 9.50 -8.15 20.68
N THR A 198 10.79 -8.31 21.00
CA THR A 198 11.73 -9.05 20.14
C THR A 198 11.30 -10.50 19.92
N LYS A 199 10.85 -11.20 21.00
CA LYS A 199 10.35 -12.58 20.89
C LYS A 199 9.08 -12.67 20.04
N VAL A 200 8.18 -11.69 20.14
CA VAL A 200 6.96 -11.63 19.32
C VAL A 200 7.29 -11.43 17.84
N TRP A 201 8.23 -10.54 17.53
CA TRP A 201 8.66 -10.31 16.14
C TRP A 201 9.44 -11.52 15.58
N ALA A 202 10.24 -12.19 16.39
CA ALA A 202 10.91 -13.44 16.03
C ALA A 202 9.89 -14.54 15.68
N LEU A 203 8.87 -14.73 16.53
CA LEU A 203 7.81 -15.70 16.31
C LEU A 203 6.96 -15.34 15.08
N ALA A 204 6.65 -14.06 14.89
CA ALA A 204 5.92 -13.61 13.71
C ALA A 204 6.74 -13.81 12.41
N GLY A 205 8.06 -13.59 12.45
CA GLY A 205 8.95 -13.90 11.32
C GLY A 205 9.00 -15.40 10.99
N LEU A 206 9.00 -16.25 12.01
CA LEU A 206 8.86 -17.70 11.86
C LEU A 206 7.54 -18.07 11.16
N LEU A 207 6.42 -17.51 11.64
CA LEU A 207 5.09 -17.76 11.07
C LEU A 207 4.99 -17.26 9.62
N ALA A 208 5.61 -16.12 9.32
CA ALA A 208 5.67 -15.58 7.96
C ALA A 208 6.40 -16.54 7.01
N ALA A 209 7.61 -16.98 7.40
CA ALA A 209 8.41 -17.92 6.60
C ALA A 209 7.66 -19.25 6.41
N LEU A 210 7.09 -19.80 7.47
CA LEU A 210 6.31 -21.03 7.39
C LEU A 210 5.07 -20.88 6.48
N SER A 211 4.39 -19.73 6.54
CA SER A 211 3.25 -19.45 5.65
C SER A 211 3.67 -19.43 4.18
N ALA A 212 4.83 -18.82 3.86
CA ALA A 212 5.36 -18.81 2.50
C ALA A 212 5.70 -20.21 2.00
N LEU A 213 6.33 -21.02 2.85
CA LEU A 213 6.70 -22.41 2.52
C LEU A 213 5.48 -23.31 2.26
N LEU A 214 4.38 -23.07 2.96
CA LEU A 214 3.15 -23.85 2.81
C LEU A 214 2.31 -23.39 1.61
N ILE A 215 2.30 -22.07 1.28
CA ILE A 215 1.47 -21.55 0.20
C ILE A 215 2.14 -21.63 -1.17
N ALA A 216 3.46 -21.52 -1.27
CA ALA A 216 4.16 -21.51 -2.55
C ALA A 216 3.85 -22.76 -3.42
N PRO A 217 3.82 -23.99 -2.89
CA PRO A 217 3.44 -25.16 -3.67
C PRO A 217 1.97 -25.17 -4.10
N LEU A 218 1.07 -24.52 -3.33
CA LEU A 218 -0.36 -24.45 -3.64
C LEU A 218 -0.69 -23.45 -4.76
N GLN A 219 0.17 -22.48 -5.03
CA GLN A 219 -0.03 -21.44 -6.04
C GLN A 219 0.64 -21.72 -7.39
N GLY A 220 0.80 -22.96 -7.76
CA GLY A 220 1.38 -23.37 -9.03
C GLY A 220 2.86 -23.74 -8.97
N GLY A 221 3.47 -23.72 -7.79
CA GLY A 221 4.76 -24.35 -7.50
C GLY A 221 5.99 -23.75 -8.18
N SER A 222 5.88 -22.64 -8.94
CA SER A 222 7.08 -22.03 -9.54
C SER A 222 7.81 -21.17 -8.51
N ILE A 223 9.14 -21.11 -8.61
CA ILE A 223 9.97 -20.27 -7.72
C ILE A 223 9.61 -18.79 -7.88
N ALA A 224 9.21 -18.34 -9.06
CA ALA A 224 8.70 -17.01 -9.31
C ALA A 224 7.40 -16.73 -8.53
N SER A 225 6.58 -17.75 -8.27
CA SER A 225 5.36 -17.61 -7.47
C SER A 225 5.63 -17.34 -5.99
N VAL A 226 6.81 -17.71 -5.48
CA VAL A 226 7.19 -17.46 -4.07
C VAL A 226 7.29 -15.98 -3.76
N GLN A 227 7.81 -15.17 -4.68
CA GLN A 227 7.91 -13.71 -4.50
C GLN A 227 6.52 -13.06 -4.38
N ASN A 228 5.51 -13.65 -5.03
CA ASN A 228 4.14 -13.18 -5.05
C ASN A 228 3.22 -13.96 -4.08
N ALA A 229 3.70 -15.08 -3.51
CA ALA A 229 2.91 -15.99 -2.69
C ALA A 229 2.24 -15.30 -1.49
N LEU A 230 2.95 -14.36 -0.86
CA LEU A 230 2.45 -13.51 0.21
C LEU A 230 2.19 -12.06 -0.25
N GLY A 231 1.79 -11.92 -1.50
CA GLY A 231 1.49 -10.64 -2.13
C GLY A 231 0.30 -9.89 -1.51
N PRO A 232 -0.05 -8.72 -2.06
CA PRO A 232 -1.08 -7.82 -1.50
C PRO A 232 -2.45 -8.46 -1.32
N LYS A 233 -2.86 -9.36 -2.24
CA LYS A 233 -4.13 -10.10 -2.14
C LYS A 233 -4.16 -10.99 -0.90
N MET A 234 -3.06 -11.72 -0.65
CA MET A 234 -2.94 -12.59 0.50
C MET A 234 -2.94 -11.80 1.82
N LEU A 235 -2.21 -10.69 1.86
CA LEU A 235 -2.23 -9.78 3.01
C LEU A 235 -3.65 -9.25 3.26
N LEU A 236 -4.40 -8.88 2.21
CA LEU A 236 -5.77 -8.42 2.34
C LEU A 236 -6.66 -9.49 2.96
N LEU A 237 -6.63 -10.73 2.44
CA LEU A 237 -7.42 -11.85 2.95
C LEU A 237 -7.09 -12.19 4.40
N SER A 238 -5.80 -12.16 4.74
CA SER A 238 -5.34 -12.36 6.11
C SER A 238 -5.76 -11.22 7.04
N LEU A 239 -5.78 -9.98 6.55
CA LEU A 239 -6.31 -8.83 7.29
C LEU A 239 -7.82 -8.93 7.50
N VAL A 240 -8.58 -9.42 6.51
CA VAL A 240 -10.02 -9.72 6.66
C VAL A 240 -10.22 -10.74 7.79
N ALA A 241 -9.45 -11.83 7.78
CA ALA A 241 -9.48 -12.83 8.84
C ALA A 241 -9.19 -12.22 10.23
N ALA A 242 -8.15 -11.40 10.33
CA ALA A 242 -7.80 -10.70 11.57
C ALA A 242 -8.88 -9.69 12.01
N MET A 243 -9.58 -9.04 11.06
CA MET A 243 -10.68 -8.11 11.35
C MET A 243 -11.91 -8.83 11.89
N VAL A 244 -12.26 -10.01 11.35
CA VAL A 244 -13.32 -10.88 11.91
C VAL A 244 -12.98 -11.23 13.37
N GLY A 245 -11.70 -11.50 13.66
CA GLY A 245 -11.15 -11.67 15.01
C GLY A 245 -11.07 -10.38 15.84
N ARG A 246 -11.54 -9.24 15.29
CA ARG A 246 -11.43 -7.89 15.91
C ARG A 246 -10.01 -7.54 16.34
N MET A 247 -9.00 -8.08 15.67
CA MET A 247 -7.57 -7.95 16.01
C MET A 247 -7.24 -8.35 17.47
N LYS A 248 -8.06 -9.24 18.06
CA LYS A 248 -7.95 -9.66 19.46
C LYS A 248 -8.07 -11.16 19.67
N SER A 249 -8.91 -11.86 18.92
CA SER A 249 -9.23 -13.27 19.13
C SER A 249 -8.58 -14.14 18.06
N PHE A 250 -7.74 -15.09 18.46
CA PHE A 250 -7.17 -16.11 17.55
C PHE A 250 -8.24 -17.03 16.98
N THR A 251 -9.21 -17.47 17.81
CA THR A 251 -10.28 -18.37 17.37
C THR A 251 -11.14 -17.72 16.28
N TRP A 252 -11.59 -16.47 16.48
CA TRP A 252 -12.38 -15.76 15.48
C TRP A 252 -11.56 -15.38 14.24
N THR A 253 -10.23 -15.19 14.37
CA THR A 253 -9.34 -15.00 13.24
C THR A 253 -9.24 -16.28 12.40
N LEU A 254 -9.20 -17.46 13.03
CA LEU A 254 -9.27 -18.75 12.33
C LEU A 254 -10.58 -18.91 11.56
N VAL A 255 -11.71 -18.66 12.21
CA VAL A 255 -13.03 -18.73 11.56
C VAL A 255 -13.10 -17.75 10.38
N GLY A 256 -12.61 -16.52 10.57
CA GLY A 256 -12.56 -15.50 9.52
C GLY A 256 -11.69 -15.91 8.33
N GLY A 257 -10.55 -16.54 8.59
CA GLY A 257 -9.68 -17.05 7.52
C GLY A 257 -10.27 -18.21 6.74
N LEU A 258 -10.88 -19.17 7.44
CA LEU A 258 -11.58 -20.29 6.81
C LEU A 258 -12.72 -19.78 5.92
N LEU A 259 -13.54 -18.86 6.41
CA LEU A 259 -14.63 -18.26 5.63
C LEU A 259 -14.08 -17.50 4.42
N ALA A 260 -13.02 -16.70 4.61
CA ALA A 260 -12.40 -15.95 3.51
C ALA A 260 -11.82 -16.88 2.43
N GLY A 261 -11.20 -18.01 2.83
CA GLY A 261 -10.65 -19.00 1.91
C GLY A 261 -11.73 -19.70 1.09
N VAL A 262 -12.80 -20.15 1.74
CA VAL A 262 -13.93 -20.80 1.06
C VAL A 262 -14.59 -19.82 0.08
N VAL A 263 -14.87 -18.59 0.51
CA VAL A 263 -15.48 -17.58 -0.36
C VAL A 263 -14.57 -17.24 -1.53
N ASP A 264 -13.27 -17.03 -1.30
CA ASP A 264 -12.32 -16.70 -2.38
C ASP A 264 -12.25 -17.82 -3.43
N ARG A 265 -12.16 -19.09 -2.99
CA ARG A 265 -12.12 -20.25 -3.91
C ARG A 265 -13.40 -20.43 -4.67
N PHE A 266 -14.54 -20.33 -4.01
CA PHE A 266 -15.83 -20.43 -4.65
C PHE A 266 -16.02 -19.40 -5.77
N LEU A 267 -15.68 -18.13 -5.47
CA LEU A 267 -15.78 -17.03 -6.42
C LEU A 267 -14.78 -17.15 -7.58
N ILE A 268 -13.55 -17.66 -7.33
CA ILE A 268 -12.58 -17.92 -8.40
C ILE A 268 -13.12 -18.97 -9.36
N THR A 269 -13.61 -20.09 -8.84
CA THR A 269 -14.15 -21.18 -9.66
C THR A 269 -15.37 -20.72 -10.47
N TRP A 270 -16.25 -19.92 -9.83
CA TRP A 270 -17.42 -19.37 -10.51
C TRP A 270 -17.06 -18.32 -11.58
N SER A 271 -15.98 -17.61 -11.38
CA SER A 271 -15.43 -16.71 -12.40
C SER A 271 -14.80 -17.48 -13.57
N LEU A 272 -14.15 -18.61 -13.30
CA LEU A 272 -13.56 -19.45 -14.35
C LEU A 272 -14.62 -20.19 -15.19
N SER A 273 -15.80 -20.48 -14.63
CA SER A 273 -16.94 -21.06 -15.39
C SER A 273 -17.61 -20.03 -16.32
N GLY A 274 -17.21 -18.76 -16.28
CA GLY A 274 -17.75 -17.70 -17.13
C GLY A 274 -19.04 -17.06 -16.62
N ASP A 275 -19.57 -17.53 -15.47
CA ASP A 275 -20.79 -16.98 -14.86
C ASP A 275 -20.56 -15.63 -14.19
N LEU A 276 -19.33 -15.42 -13.66
CA LEU A 276 -18.91 -14.15 -13.05
C LEU A 276 -17.73 -13.54 -13.82
N PRO A 277 -17.63 -12.21 -13.88
CA PRO A 277 -16.48 -11.53 -14.45
C PRO A 277 -15.19 -11.85 -13.70
N ALA A 278 -14.07 -11.86 -14.41
CA ALA A 278 -12.75 -12.00 -13.80
C ALA A 278 -12.54 -10.92 -12.72
N GLY A 279 -11.93 -11.30 -11.58
CA GLY A 279 -11.70 -10.39 -10.45
C GLY A 279 -12.89 -10.15 -9.52
N SER A 280 -14.05 -10.76 -9.78
CA SER A 280 -15.24 -10.67 -8.90
C SER A 280 -14.97 -11.12 -7.47
N ASN A 281 -14.05 -12.08 -7.28
CA ASN A 281 -13.65 -12.53 -5.96
C ASN A 281 -13.07 -11.42 -5.09
N VAL A 282 -12.22 -10.55 -5.65
CA VAL A 282 -11.64 -9.41 -4.92
C VAL A 282 -12.69 -8.34 -4.63
N ALA A 283 -13.61 -8.10 -5.57
CA ALA A 283 -14.71 -7.15 -5.37
C ALA A 283 -15.67 -7.61 -4.27
N VAL A 284 -16.07 -8.90 -4.27
CA VAL A 284 -16.93 -9.46 -3.21
C VAL A 284 -16.22 -9.45 -1.86
N LEU A 285 -14.94 -9.77 -1.81
CA LEU A 285 -14.14 -9.65 -0.58
C LEU A 285 -14.11 -8.23 -0.05
N PHE A 286 -14.02 -7.22 -0.93
CA PHE A 286 -14.11 -5.82 -0.52
C PHE A 286 -15.48 -5.49 0.08
N VAL A 287 -16.58 -6.00 -0.49
CA VAL A 287 -17.92 -5.86 0.09
C VAL A 287 -18.00 -6.54 1.45
N ILE A 288 -17.41 -7.73 1.62
CA ILE A 288 -17.35 -8.42 2.91
C ILE A 288 -16.57 -7.59 3.94
N ILE A 289 -15.44 -6.98 3.55
CA ILE A 289 -14.71 -6.06 4.43
C ILE A 289 -15.63 -4.93 4.94
N ILE A 290 -16.40 -4.33 4.04
CA ILE A 290 -17.35 -3.28 4.40
C ILE A 290 -18.40 -3.81 5.37
N ILE A 291 -18.99 -4.98 5.13
CA ILE A 291 -19.99 -5.60 6.01
C ILE A 291 -19.39 -5.89 7.39
N VAL A 292 -18.22 -6.54 7.45
CA VAL A 292 -17.51 -6.81 8.71
C VAL A 292 -17.26 -5.52 9.48
N LEU A 293 -16.89 -4.46 8.78
CA LEU A 293 -16.66 -3.16 9.37
C LEU A 293 -17.90 -2.56 10.02
N PHE A 294 -19.08 -2.75 9.41
CA PHE A 294 -20.35 -2.33 10.00
C PHE A 294 -20.72 -3.11 11.25
N THR A 295 -20.27 -4.36 11.36
CA THR A 295 -20.53 -5.23 12.54
C THR A 295 -19.52 -5.00 13.67
N VAL A 296 -18.29 -4.58 13.35
CA VAL A 296 -17.29 -4.18 14.34
C VAL A 296 -17.65 -2.79 14.88
N GLY A 297 -18.46 -2.73 15.93
CA GLY A 297 -18.98 -1.50 16.50
C GLY A 297 -17.91 -0.48 16.94
N ARG A 298 -18.32 0.76 17.16
CA ARG A 298 -17.50 1.94 17.53
C ARG A 298 -16.56 1.76 18.74
N SER A 299 -16.77 0.73 19.57
CA SER A 299 -15.96 0.48 20.78
C SER A 299 -14.51 0.05 20.54
N ALA A 300 -14.13 -0.33 19.31
CA ALA A 300 -12.73 -0.63 18.97
C ALA A 300 -11.86 0.63 18.83
N SER A 301 -12.45 1.82 18.78
CA SER A 301 -11.80 3.07 18.39
C SER A 301 -11.22 3.89 19.56
N MET A 302 -11.44 3.52 20.81
CA MET A 302 -11.02 4.34 21.97
C MET A 302 -9.50 4.35 22.27
N LYS A 303 -8.70 3.47 21.62
CA LYS A 303 -7.22 3.52 21.70
C LYS A 303 -6.57 4.31 20.56
N ASP A 304 -7.38 5.01 19.72
CA ASP A 304 -6.93 5.56 18.43
C ASP A 304 -6.34 6.98 18.48
N GLU A 305 -6.26 7.62 19.64
CA GLU A 305 -5.58 8.92 19.79
C GLU A 305 -4.10 8.89 19.37
N ALA A 306 -3.47 7.71 19.43
CA ALA A 306 -2.08 7.51 19.05
C ALA A 306 -1.84 7.51 17.51
N TRP A 307 -2.89 7.51 16.69
CA TRP A 307 -2.81 7.58 15.23
C TRP A 307 -2.85 9.02 14.70
N GLN A 308 -3.08 9.99 15.58
CA GLN A 308 -3.09 11.39 15.19
C GLN A 308 -1.67 11.84 14.83
N LEU A 309 -1.49 12.21 13.58
CA LEU A 309 -0.33 12.95 13.12
C LEU A 309 -0.48 14.41 13.54
N SER A 310 -0.22 14.73 14.77
CA SER A 310 0.16 16.10 15.04
C SER A 310 1.57 16.28 14.49
N SER A 311 1.69 16.60 13.22
CA SER A 311 2.94 17.15 12.72
C SER A 311 3.18 18.43 13.55
N LYS A 312 4.07 18.34 14.52
CA LYS A 312 4.61 19.53 15.19
C LYS A 312 5.48 20.28 14.18
N VAL A 313 4.87 20.70 13.07
CA VAL A 313 5.48 21.71 12.21
C VAL A 313 5.52 22.96 13.09
N ARG A 314 6.68 23.25 13.65
CA ARG A 314 6.89 24.50 14.37
C ARG A 314 6.51 25.59 13.39
N ALA A 315 5.41 26.29 13.69
CA ALA A 315 5.08 27.50 12.95
C ALA A 315 6.29 28.43 13.02
N ALA A 316 6.76 28.89 11.87
CA ALA A 316 7.82 29.88 11.86
C ALA A 316 7.37 31.09 12.70
N ARG A 317 8.27 31.68 13.49
CA ARG A 317 7.95 32.86 14.29
C ARG A 317 7.33 33.92 13.39
N VAL A 318 6.21 34.49 13.79
CA VAL A 318 5.44 35.45 12.97
C VAL A 318 6.31 36.61 12.49
N GLU A 319 7.25 37.04 13.32
CA GLU A 319 8.22 38.08 13.03
C GLU A 319 9.12 37.73 11.83
N LEU A 320 9.61 36.49 11.78
CA LEU A 320 10.46 35.99 10.69
C LEU A 320 9.68 35.83 9.37
N THR A 321 8.41 35.52 9.43
CA THR A 321 7.58 35.34 8.21
C THR A 321 7.25 36.66 7.52
N ARG A 322 7.33 37.78 8.23
CA ARG A 322 7.15 39.15 7.68
C ARG A 322 8.41 39.70 7.01
N HIS A 323 9.57 39.11 7.28
CA HIS A 323 10.83 39.60 6.72
C HIS A 323 10.86 39.41 5.19
N PRO A 324 11.27 40.42 4.40
CA PRO A 324 11.28 40.38 2.93
C PRO A 324 12.19 39.25 2.39
N LEU A 325 13.31 38.95 3.05
CA LEU A 325 14.21 37.84 2.68
C LEU A 325 13.54 36.50 2.80
N TYR A 326 12.61 36.28 3.76
CA TYR A 326 11.84 35.04 3.87
C TYR A 326 11.00 34.81 2.61
N ARG A 327 10.28 35.84 2.16
CA ARG A 327 9.50 35.79 0.92
C ARG A 327 10.41 35.58 -0.28
N GLY A 328 11.50 36.30 -0.37
CA GLY A 328 12.48 36.17 -1.46
C GLY A 328 13.05 34.78 -1.58
N LEU A 329 13.53 34.17 -0.48
CA LEU A 329 14.07 32.80 -0.46
C LEU A 329 13.01 31.76 -0.82
N THR A 330 11.76 31.93 -0.36
CA THR A 330 10.67 31.03 -0.70
C THR A 330 10.34 31.09 -2.20
N PHE A 331 10.22 32.32 -2.75
CA PHE A 331 9.99 32.51 -4.19
C PHE A 331 11.18 32.05 -5.04
N ALA A 332 12.42 32.28 -4.60
CA ALA A 332 13.61 31.78 -5.28
C ALA A 332 13.68 30.26 -5.33
N GLY A 333 13.34 29.57 -4.23
CA GLY A 333 13.29 28.11 -4.19
C GLY A 333 12.24 27.52 -5.14
N PHE A 334 11.02 28.06 -5.13
CA PHE A 334 9.98 27.65 -6.08
C PHE A 334 10.32 28.04 -7.52
N GLY A 335 10.89 29.23 -7.74
CA GLY A 335 11.35 29.69 -9.04
C GLY A 335 12.43 28.79 -9.63
N LEU A 336 13.39 28.37 -8.80
CA LEU A 336 14.44 27.43 -9.22
C LEU A 336 13.86 26.07 -9.66
N ILE A 337 12.96 25.49 -8.87
CA ILE A 337 12.31 24.22 -9.23
C ILE A 337 11.49 24.37 -10.51
N ALA A 338 10.76 25.48 -10.66
CA ALA A 338 9.98 25.77 -11.87
C ALA A 338 10.89 25.98 -13.09
N ALA A 339 11.99 26.71 -12.93
CA ALA A 339 12.97 26.92 -14.01
C ALA A 339 13.62 25.60 -14.45
N LEU A 340 14.04 24.76 -13.49
CA LEU A 340 14.58 23.43 -13.78
C LEU A 340 13.54 22.56 -14.52
N ALA A 341 12.28 22.57 -14.09
CA ALA A 341 11.22 21.82 -14.76
C ALA A 341 10.94 22.34 -16.18
N LEU A 342 11.03 23.65 -16.41
CA LEU A 342 10.83 24.24 -17.75
C LEU A 342 11.99 23.99 -18.70
N VAL A 343 13.21 23.92 -18.18
CA VAL A 343 14.44 23.69 -18.98
C VAL A 343 14.68 22.21 -19.24
N LEU A 344 14.10 21.29 -18.44
CA LEU A 344 14.34 19.86 -18.54
C LEU A 344 14.20 19.31 -19.96
N PRO A 345 13.16 19.63 -20.77
CA PRO A 345 13.01 19.10 -22.12
C PRO A 345 14.18 19.44 -23.05
N SER A 346 14.79 20.61 -22.88
CA SER A 346 15.95 21.02 -23.70
C SER A 346 17.26 20.30 -23.36
N GLN A 347 17.27 19.50 -22.29
CA GLN A 347 18.44 18.73 -21.83
C GLN A 347 18.29 17.22 -22.05
N VAL A 348 17.13 16.78 -22.57
CA VAL A 348 16.79 15.36 -22.75
C VAL A 348 16.63 15.07 -24.23
N ASP A 349 17.65 14.44 -24.84
CA ASP A 349 17.63 14.15 -26.29
C ASP A 349 16.79 12.93 -26.65
N LYS A 350 16.63 11.98 -25.71
CA LYS A 350 15.92 10.72 -25.97
C LYS A 350 14.45 10.81 -25.60
N ALA A 351 13.58 10.56 -26.56
CA ALA A 351 12.13 10.47 -26.38
C ALA A 351 11.69 9.53 -25.24
N SER A 352 12.39 8.40 -25.06
CA SER A 352 12.11 7.44 -23.99
C SER A 352 12.36 8.02 -22.59
N ASP A 353 13.39 8.86 -22.46
CA ASP A 353 13.74 9.48 -21.19
C ASP A 353 12.81 10.67 -20.90
N MET A 354 12.38 11.37 -21.94
CA MET A 354 11.37 12.43 -21.80
C MET A 354 10.05 11.90 -21.25
N LEU A 355 9.58 10.73 -21.70
CA LEU A 355 8.39 10.07 -21.11
C LEU A 355 8.61 9.67 -19.65
N LYS A 356 9.81 9.19 -19.28
CA LYS A 356 10.15 8.90 -17.89
C LYS A 356 9.99 10.17 -17.03
N PHE A 357 10.59 11.27 -17.42
CA PHE A 357 10.52 12.53 -16.69
C PHE A 357 9.11 13.13 -16.69
N SER A 358 8.29 12.88 -17.73
CA SER A 358 6.89 13.29 -17.77
C SER A 358 6.04 12.59 -16.69
N SER A 359 6.47 11.45 -16.16
CA SER A 359 5.79 10.80 -15.05
C SER A 359 5.92 11.55 -13.71
N VAL A 360 7.00 12.33 -13.51
CA VAL A 360 7.26 13.05 -12.25
C VAL A 360 6.12 14.01 -11.87
N PRO A 361 5.62 14.91 -12.75
CA PRO A 361 4.48 15.75 -12.44
C PRO A 361 3.19 14.96 -12.15
N VAL A 362 2.97 13.79 -12.80
CA VAL A 362 1.82 12.93 -12.51
C VAL A 362 1.89 12.37 -11.09
N TYR A 363 3.04 11.80 -10.72
CA TYR A 363 3.26 11.31 -9.35
C TYR A 363 3.19 12.43 -8.31
N LEU A 364 3.56 13.65 -8.65
CA LEU A 364 3.37 14.81 -7.78
C LEU A 364 1.88 15.06 -7.50
N ILE A 365 1.00 14.98 -8.50
CA ILE A 365 -0.44 15.14 -8.29
C ILE A 365 -0.96 14.01 -7.37
N ILE A 366 -0.49 12.77 -7.54
CA ILE A 366 -0.87 11.65 -6.65
C ILE A 366 -0.34 11.92 -5.23
N ALA A 367 0.88 12.41 -5.06
CA ALA A 367 1.44 12.76 -3.76
C ALA A 367 0.65 13.89 -3.07
N LEU A 368 0.15 14.87 -3.83
CA LEU A 368 -0.75 15.91 -3.32
C LEU A 368 -2.08 15.31 -2.86
N SER A 369 -2.62 14.30 -3.55
CA SER A 369 -3.85 13.61 -3.12
C SER A 369 -3.64 12.92 -1.77
N VAL A 370 -2.51 12.22 -1.57
CA VAL A 370 -2.13 11.63 -0.27
C VAL A 370 -1.91 12.70 0.79
N THR A 371 -1.30 13.82 0.44
CA THR A 371 -1.10 14.96 1.35
C THR A 371 -2.43 15.49 1.88
N VAL A 372 -3.47 15.55 1.06
CA VAL A 372 -4.81 16.00 1.48
C VAL A 372 -5.46 14.96 2.39
N ILE A 373 -5.53 13.69 2.00
CA ILE A 373 -6.27 12.67 2.77
C ILE A 373 -5.52 12.28 4.04
N THR A 374 -4.22 11.98 3.94
CA THR A 374 -3.42 11.51 5.06
C THR A 374 -2.86 12.69 5.86
N GLY A 375 -2.34 13.69 5.18
CA GLY A 375 -1.70 14.83 5.82
C GLY A 375 -2.70 15.77 6.51
N TRP A 376 -3.72 16.23 5.81
CA TRP A 376 -4.70 17.16 6.39
C TRP A 376 -5.88 16.44 7.01
N GLY A 377 -6.38 15.37 6.37
CA GLY A 377 -7.51 14.58 6.87
C GLY A 377 -7.17 13.62 8.01
N GLY A 378 -5.87 13.31 8.22
CA GLY A 378 -5.43 12.34 9.23
C GLY A 378 -5.88 10.91 8.92
N GLN A 379 -6.28 10.63 7.67
CA GLN A 379 -6.85 9.35 7.26
C GLN A 379 -5.87 8.62 6.35
N LEU A 380 -5.32 7.51 6.86
CA LEU A 380 -4.38 6.71 6.09
C LEU A 380 -5.11 5.99 4.96
N SER A 381 -4.74 6.28 3.72
CA SER A 381 -5.27 5.61 2.53
C SER A 381 -4.14 4.87 1.80
N LEU A 382 -4.34 3.57 1.58
CA LEU A 382 -3.51 2.71 0.73
C LEU A 382 -4.16 2.45 -0.64
N GLY A 383 -5.35 2.99 -0.89
CA GLY A 383 -6.12 2.77 -2.10
C GLY A 383 -6.03 3.91 -3.12
N GLN A 384 -5.01 4.76 -3.05
CA GLN A 384 -4.94 5.92 -3.96
C GLN A 384 -4.86 5.48 -5.42
N PHE A 385 -4.13 4.41 -5.71
CA PHE A 385 -4.06 3.87 -7.07
C PHE A 385 -5.38 3.25 -7.55
N GLY A 386 -6.33 2.94 -6.67
CA GLY A 386 -7.71 2.61 -7.09
C GLY A 386 -8.43 3.80 -7.73
N PHE A 387 -8.29 5.01 -7.14
CA PHE A 387 -8.84 6.24 -7.74
C PHE A 387 -8.08 6.64 -9.00
N VAL A 388 -6.75 6.44 -9.02
CA VAL A 388 -5.91 6.64 -10.22
C VAL A 388 -6.37 5.71 -11.34
N ALA A 389 -6.57 4.42 -11.06
CA ALA A 389 -7.02 3.42 -12.03
C ALA A 389 -8.40 3.77 -12.60
N LEU A 390 -9.34 4.15 -11.74
CA LEU A 390 -10.68 4.55 -12.16
C LEU A 390 -10.65 5.80 -13.05
N GLY A 391 -9.90 6.83 -12.64
CA GLY A 391 -9.72 8.06 -13.41
C GLY A 391 -9.05 7.79 -14.76
N SER A 392 -8.02 6.93 -14.78
CA SER A 392 -7.33 6.53 -16.00
C SER A 392 -8.26 5.84 -16.98
N TYR A 393 -8.96 4.80 -16.52
CA TYR A 393 -9.85 4.01 -17.35
C TYR A 393 -10.96 4.86 -17.95
N LEU A 394 -11.69 5.63 -17.12
CA LEU A 394 -12.82 6.42 -17.58
C LEU A 394 -12.40 7.60 -18.47
N THR A 395 -11.28 8.25 -18.17
CA THR A 395 -10.76 9.31 -19.06
C THR A 395 -10.46 8.75 -20.45
N ILE A 396 -9.77 7.63 -20.55
CA ILE A 396 -9.42 7.01 -21.83
C ILE A 396 -10.67 6.52 -22.57
N TYR A 397 -11.62 5.91 -21.85
CA TYR A 397 -12.88 5.46 -22.43
C TYR A 397 -13.63 6.61 -23.11
N TYR A 398 -13.85 7.72 -22.39
CA TYR A 398 -14.54 8.88 -22.97
C TYR A 398 -13.71 9.67 -23.97
N ALA A 399 -12.39 9.59 -23.93
CA ALA A 399 -11.50 10.28 -24.86
C ALA A 399 -11.53 9.70 -26.30
N ASN A 400 -12.14 8.52 -26.49
CA ASN A 400 -12.40 7.98 -27.82
C ASN A 400 -13.49 8.76 -28.58
N ASP A 401 -14.47 9.29 -27.84
CA ASP A 401 -15.60 10.00 -28.43
C ASP A 401 -15.51 11.52 -28.20
N LEU A 402 -14.85 11.96 -27.15
CA LEU A 402 -14.77 13.34 -26.71
C LEU A 402 -13.33 13.88 -26.76
N PRO A 403 -13.16 15.21 -26.91
CA PRO A 403 -11.85 15.82 -26.71
C PRO A 403 -11.29 15.52 -25.33
N TYR A 404 -9.97 15.32 -25.23
CA TYR A 404 -9.31 14.91 -23.99
C TYR A 404 -9.55 15.86 -22.81
N LEU A 405 -9.59 17.17 -23.06
CA LEU A 405 -9.91 18.19 -22.05
C LEU A 405 -11.35 18.11 -21.50
N VAL A 406 -12.26 17.43 -22.20
CA VAL A 406 -13.61 17.16 -21.73
C VAL A 406 -13.68 15.80 -21.04
N ALA A 407 -13.01 14.79 -21.56
CA ALA A 407 -12.94 13.45 -20.97
C ALA A 407 -12.23 13.45 -19.59
N LEU A 408 -11.18 14.24 -19.43
CA LEU A 408 -10.40 14.32 -18.19
C LEU A 408 -11.25 14.78 -16.98
N PRO A 409 -12.02 15.87 -17.02
CA PRO A 409 -12.94 16.24 -15.94
C PRO A 409 -14.01 15.18 -15.65
N ILE A 410 -14.49 14.44 -16.64
CA ILE A 410 -15.43 13.34 -16.43
C ILE A 410 -14.79 12.26 -15.57
N GLY A 411 -13.55 11.84 -15.90
CA GLY A 411 -12.77 10.92 -15.08
C GLY A 411 -12.58 11.43 -13.64
N VAL A 412 -12.31 12.72 -13.48
CA VAL A 412 -12.16 13.36 -12.15
C VAL A 412 -13.46 13.29 -11.36
N VAL A 413 -14.62 13.60 -11.97
CA VAL A 413 -15.94 13.53 -11.31
C VAL A 413 -16.23 12.12 -10.82
N TRP A 414 -15.98 11.10 -11.62
CA TRP A 414 -16.12 9.69 -11.20
C TRP A 414 -15.16 9.33 -10.05
N GLY A 415 -13.93 9.84 -10.07
CA GLY A 415 -13.01 9.69 -8.97
C GLY A 415 -13.51 10.32 -7.67
N VAL A 416 -14.13 11.50 -7.74
CA VAL A 416 -14.79 12.16 -6.59
C VAL A 416 -15.95 11.31 -6.08
N ILE A 417 -16.83 10.83 -6.97
CA ILE A 417 -17.98 9.99 -6.61
C ILE A 417 -17.50 8.72 -5.89
N ALA A 418 -16.53 8.01 -6.48
CA ALA A 418 -15.96 6.80 -5.87
C ALA A 418 -15.33 7.10 -4.50
N ALA A 419 -14.62 8.22 -4.37
CA ALA A 419 -14.00 8.62 -3.11
C ALA A 419 -15.04 8.94 -2.02
N VAL A 420 -16.17 9.54 -2.37
CA VAL A 420 -17.27 9.77 -1.43
C VAL A 420 -17.93 8.44 -1.03
N ILE A 421 -18.16 7.52 -1.99
CA ILE A 421 -18.74 6.19 -1.71
C ILE A 421 -17.85 5.41 -0.74
N VAL A 422 -16.54 5.36 -0.97
CA VAL A 422 -15.56 4.69 -0.08
C VAL A 422 -15.43 5.45 1.24
N GLY A 423 -15.54 6.77 1.21
CA GLY A 423 -15.48 7.64 2.37
C GLY A 423 -16.61 7.40 3.38
N ILE A 424 -17.83 7.06 2.93
CA ILE A 424 -18.99 6.83 3.82
C ILE A 424 -18.72 5.71 4.84
N PRO A 425 -18.38 4.47 4.45
CA PRO A 425 -18.00 3.44 5.44
C PRO A 425 -16.74 3.81 6.21
N ALA A 426 -15.80 4.49 5.58
CA ALA A 426 -14.56 4.95 6.18
C ALA A 426 -14.77 5.94 7.36
N LEU A 427 -15.87 6.70 7.38
CA LEU A 427 -16.22 7.58 8.51
C LEU A 427 -16.44 6.85 9.83
N ARG A 428 -16.80 5.56 9.79
CA ARG A 428 -17.11 4.76 10.98
C ARG A 428 -15.86 4.18 11.63
N VAL A 429 -14.72 4.20 10.93
CA VAL A 429 -13.49 3.58 11.39
C VAL A 429 -12.35 4.58 11.36
N LYS A 430 -11.35 4.31 12.20
CA LYS A 430 -10.16 5.14 12.31
C LYS A 430 -8.90 4.27 12.14
N GLY A 431 -7.83 4.93 11.77
CA GLY A 431 -6.49 4.34 11.76
C GLY A 431 -6.36 3.15 10.81
N LEU A 432 -6.02 2.00 11.37
CA LEU A 432 -5.68 0.80 10.64
C LEU A 432 -6.81 0.21 9.78
N TYR A 433 -8.02 0.15 10.32
CA TYR A 433 -9.17 -0.40 9.60
C TYR A 433 -9.46 0.37 8.32
N LEU A 434 -9.23 1.69 8.35
CA LEU A 434 -9.35 2.53 7.17
C LEU A 434 -8.34 2.17 6.08
N ALA A 435 -7.10 1.90 6.47
CA ALA A 435 -6.06 1.47 5.52
C ALA A 435 -6.45 0.15 4.82
N VAL A 436 -7.04 -0.80 5.56
CA VAL A 436 -7.51 -2.08 4.99
C VAL A 436 -8.67 -1.87 4.01
N VAL A 437 -9.64 -1.01 4.35
CA VAL A 437 -10.76 -0.68 3.46
C VAL A 437 -10.27 -0.05 2.17
N THR A 438 -9.39 0.94 2.27
CA THR A 438 -8.86 1.62 1.08
C THR A 438 -7.97 0.70 0.25
N LEU A 439 -7.20 -0.20 0.88
CA LEU A 439 -6.43 -1.24 0.19
C LEU A 439 -7.37 -2.18 -0.57
N GLY A 440 -8.41 -2.68 0.09
CA GLY A 440 -9.42 -3.54 -0.54
C GLY A 440 -10.10 -2.86 -1.73
N PHE A 441 -10.42 -1.57 -1.60
CA PHE A 441 -10.94 -0.76 -2.72
C PHE A 441 -9.95 -0.71 -3.89
N GLY A 442 -8.67 -0.40 -3.64
CA GLY A 442 -7.66 -0.33 -4.68
C GLY A 442 -7.51 -1.64 -5.46
N LEU A 443 -7.45 -2.77 -4.72
CA LEU A 443 -7.37 -4.09 -5.33
C LEU A 443 -8.66 -4.48 -6.06
N ALA A 444 -9.84 -4.13 -5.53
CA ALA A 444 -11.13 -4.41 -6.16
C ALA A 444 -11.28 -3.65 -7.48
N ILE A 445 -10.96 -2.35 -7.52
CA ILE A 445 -11.02 -1.54 -8.75
C ILE A 445 -10.05 -2.09 -9.79
N ARG A 446 -8.80 -2.39 -9.40
CA ARG A 446 -7.83 -2.98 -10.32
C ARG A 446 -8.33 -4.29 -10.93
N SER A 447 -8.78 -5.22 -10.08
CA SER A 447 -9.15 -6.57 -10.51
C SER A 447 -10.46 -6.59 -11.29
N TRP A 448 -11.43 -5.80 -10.89
CA TRP A 448 -12.78 -5.87 -11.42
C TRP A 448 -13.02 -4.86 -12.56
N PHE A 449 -12.52 -3.64 -12.41
CA PHE A 449 -12.79 -2.56 -13.37
C PHE A 449 -11.75 -2.51 -14.51
N VAL A 450 -10.47 -2.75 -14.20
CA VAL A 450 -9.40 -2.65 -15.20
C VAL A 450 -9.13 -3.99 -15.89
N VAL A 451 -9.27 -5.12 -15.19
CA VAL A 451 -9.00 -6.46 -15.73
C VAL A 451 -10.28 -7.20 -16.11
N GLY A 452 -11.40 -6.89 -15.47
CA GLY A 452 -12.69 -7.55 -15.68
C GLY A 452 -13.40 -7.13 -16.97
N GLU A 453 -13.76 -8.12 -17.80
CA GLU A 453 -14.28 -7.88 -19.15
C GLU A 453 -15.73 -7.39 -19.24
N LYS A 454 -16.58 -7.55 -18.22
CA LYS A 454 -18.04 -7.35 -18.34
C LYS A 454 -18.59 -6.09 -17.66
N PHE A 455 -17.86 -5.44 -16.75
CA PHE A 455 -18.39 -4.34 -15.92
C PHE A 455 -17.85 -2.97 -16.26
N ALA A 456 -16.80 -2.91 -17.05
CA ALA A 456 -16.29 -1.65 -17.51
C ALA A 456 -17.07 -1.18 -18.75
N PRO A 457 -17.38 0.11 -18.87
CA PRO A 457 -17.92 0.67 -20.10
C PRO A 457 -17.02 0.29 -21.29
N GLY A 458 -17.57 -0.28 -22.35
CA GLY A 458 -16.80 -0.73 -23.52
C GLY A 458 -16.40 -2.21 -23.56
N GLY A 459 -16.89 -3.05 -22.62
CA GLY A 459 -16.72 -4.51 -22.69
C GLY A 459 -15.42 -5.06 -22.12
N GLY A 460 -14.68 -4.27 -21.38
CA GLY A 460 -13.63 -4.77 -20.48
C GLY A 460 -12.21 -4.97 -21.01
N GLY A 461 -11.34 -5.27 -20.08
CA GLY A 461 -9.96 -5.69 -20.27
C GLY A 461 -8.95 -4.54 -20.29
N SER A 462 -8.89 -3.74 -21.29
CA SER A 462 -7.98 -2.60 -21.37
C SER A 462 -8.63 -1.46 -22.15
N ALA A 463 -8.92 -0.35 -21.49
CA ALA A 463 -9.25 0.86 -22.23
C ALA A 463 -7.99 1.34 -22.96
N GLN A 464 -8.09 1.49 -24.27
CA GLN A 464 -7.06 2.10 -25.09
C GLN A 464 -7.68 3.20 -25.93
N LEU A 465 -6.92 4.25 -26.21
CA LEU A 465 -7.32 5.21 -27.22
C LEU A 465 -7.26 4.52 -28.59
N ASN A 466 -8.35 4.64 -29.35
CA ASN A 466 -8.43 4.12 -30.73
C ASN A 466 -7.59 4.94 -31.73
N VAL A 467 -6.64 5.71 -31.21
CA VAL A 467 -5.76 6.57 -31.99
C VAL A 467 -4.33 6.10 -31.81
N ASP A 468 -3.63 5.89 -32.92
CA ASP A 468 -2.20 5.58 -32.89
C ASP A 468 -1.44 6.78 -32.29
N ARG A 469 -0.41 6.49 -31.50
CA ARG A 469 0.47 7.52 -30.92
C ARG A 469 1.07 8.45 -31.98
N ASN A 470 1.18 7.99 -33.23
CA ASN A 470 1.64 8.79 -34.37
C ASN A 470 0.62 9.86 -34.78
N GLU A 471 -0.69 9.57 -34.67
CA GLU A 471 -1.78 10.49 -35.05
C GLU A 471 -2.05 11.50 -33.93
N GLY A 472 -1.73 11.14 -32.65
CA GLY A 472 -1.91 11.97 -31.49
C GLY A 472 -3.33 11.98 -30.93
N PHE A 473 -3.56 12.67 -29.83
CA PHE A 473 -4.88 12.82 -29.22
C PHE A 473 -5.42 14.24 -29.36
N ARG A 474 -6.73 14.34 -29.53
CA ARG A 474 -7.43 15.63 -29.68
C ARG A 474 -7.59 16.29 -28.31
N LEU A 475 -6.84 17.38 -28.07
CA LEU A 475 -6.92 18.09 -26.79
C LEU A 475 -8.26 18.81 -26.62
N LEU A 476 -8.60 19.72 -27.52
CA LEU A 476 -9.90 20.39 -27.69
C LEU A 476 -10.02 20.84 -29.13
N PHE A 477 -9.23 21.83 -29.54
CA PHE A 477 -9.16 22.39 -30.91
C PHE A 477 -7.85 21.96 -31.60
N TRP A 478 -6.85 21.47 -30.85
CA TRP A 478 -5.56 21.07 -31.35
C TRP A 478 -5.30 19.59 -31.07
N THR A 479 -4.61 18.93 -32.01
CA THR A 479 -4.15 17.56 -31.86
C THR A 479 -2.71 17.59 -31.36
N VAL A 480 -2.46 16.99 -30.20
CA VAL A 480 -1.11 16.77 -29.69
C VAL A 480 -0.63 15.45 -30.27
N LYS A 481 0.33 15.49 -31.19
CA LYS A 481 0.94 14.28 -31.75
C LYS A 481 1.68 13.55 -30.64
N GLY A 482 1.47 12.24 -30.53
CA GLY A 482 2.07 11.43 -29.48
C GLY A 482 3.60 11.31 -29.58
N LYS A 483 4.19 11.69 -30.72
CA LYS A 483 5.63 11.88 -30.89
C LYS A 483 6.13 13.24 -30.40
N ASN A 484 5.27 14.18 -30.12
CA ASN A 484 5.64 15.44 -29.48
C ASN A 484 5.69 15.26 -27.97
N PHE A 485 6.73 14.60 -27.48
CA PHE A 485 6.90 14.28 -26.06
C PHE A 485 7.04 15.52 -25.20
N ASP A 486 7.60 16.61 -25.75
CA ASP A 486 7.71 17.91 -25.08
C ASP A 486 6.33 18.52 -24.83
N GLY A 487 5.43 18.44 -25.82
CA GLY A 487 4.06 18.91 -25.69
C GLY A 487 3.27 18.14 -24.62
N VAL A 488 3.47 16.82 -24.54
CA VAL A 488 2.87 15.99 -23.48
C VAL A 488 3.44 16.38 -22.11
N TYR A 489 4.76 16.56 -22.00
CA TYR A 489 5.41 16.99 -20.76
C TYR A 489 4.85 18.32 -20.27
N TYR A 490 4.84 19.36 -21.12
CA TYR A 490 4.33 20.67 -20.73
C TYR A 490 2.84 20.65 -20.38
N PHE A 491 2.04 19.83 -21.06
CA PHE A 491 0.63 19.65 -20.70
C PHE A 491 0.47 19.03 -19.31
N VAL A 492 1.21 17.97 -19.02
CA VAL A 492 1.17 17.30 -17.70
C VAL A 492 1.74 18.22 -16.61
N LEU A 493 2.80 18.96 -16.90
CA LEU A 493 3.38 19.97 -15.99
C LEU A 493 2.35 21.07 -15.66
N LEU A 494 1.63 21.57 -16.68
CA LEU A 494 0.55 22.54 -16.48
C LEU A 494 -0.54 21.98 -15.57
N MET A 495 -0.97 20.73 -15.76
CA MET A 495 -1.96 20.09 -14.89
C MET A 495 -1.45 19.92 -13.46
N ALA A 496 -0.17 19.63 -13.26
CA ALA A 496 0.44 19.59 -11.93
C ALA A 496 0.46 20.97 -11.26
N LEU A 497 0.76 22.04 -12.00
CA LEU A 497 0.70 23.42 -11.49
C LEU A 497 -0.74 23.82 -11.11
N VAL A 498 -1.72 23.42 -11.91
CA VAL A 498 -3.15 23.61 -11.59
C VAL A 498 -3.49 22.86 -10.30
N ALA A 499 -3.09 21.61 -10.16
CA ALA A 499 -3.32 20.81 -8.96
C ALA A 499 -2.68 21.43 -7.72
N ILE A 500 -1.42 21.87 -7.80
CA ILE A 500 -0.73 22.60 -6.72
C ILE A 500 -1.53 23.85 -6.32
N THR A 501 -1.98 24.63 -7.31
CA THR A 501 -2.73 25.87 -7.08
C THR A 501 -4.07 25.58 -6.40
N VAL A 502 -4.80 24.58 -6.85
CA VAL A 502 -6.08 24.15 -6.26
C VAL A 502 -5.87 23.71 -4.80
N VAL A 503 -4.90 22.84 -4.54
CA VAL A 503 -4.59 22.36 -3.18
C VAL A 503 -4.16 23.53 -2.29
N TRP A 504 -3.32 24.43 -2.78
CA TRP A 504 -2.89 25.62 -2.04
C TRP A 504 -4.05 26.57 -1.73
N ARG A 505 -4.99 26.77 -2.66
CA ARG A 505 -6.21 27.54 -2.45
C ARG A 505 -7.10 26.89 -1.41
N ILE A 506 -7.40 25.57 -1.55
CA ILE A 506 -8.22 24.82 -0.60
C ILE A 506 -7.65 24.95 0.81
N ARG A 507 -6.35 24.81 1.01
CA ARG A 507 -5.71 24.94 2.33
C ARG A 507 -6.01 26.29 3.02
N ARG A 508 -6.16 27.36 2.26
CA ARG A 508 -6.43 28.71 2.77
C ARG A 508 -7.89 29.00 3.02
N THR A 509 -8.80 28.19 2.48
CA THR A 509 -10.24 28.33 2.64
C THR A 509 -10.74 27.73 3.97
N GLY A 510 -12.03 27.95 4.29
CA GLY A 510 -12.71 27.32 5.40
C GLY A 510 -12.68 25.77 5.30
N ILE A 511 -12.74 25.22 4.07
CA ILE A 511 -12.70 23.76 3.83
C ILE A 511 -11.39 23.19 4.35
N GLY A 512 -10.24 23.73 3.93
CA GLY A 512 -8.94 23.20 4.37
C GLY A 512 -8.73 23.36 5.88
N ARG A 513 -9.17 24.48 6.45
CA ARG A 513 -9.11 24.70 7.92
C ARG A 513 -9.98 23.72 8.68
N SER A 514 -11.21 23.44 8.23
CA SER A 514 -12.11 22.48 8.87
C SER A 514 -11.58 21.04 8.81
N ILE A 515 -10.96 20.64 7.70
CA ILE A 515 -10.33 19.33 7.56
C ILE A 515 -9.19 19.18 8.58
N ILE A 516 -8.29 20.17 8.66
CA ILE A 516 -7.14 20.15 9.58
C ILE A 516 -7.60 20.19 11.04
N ALA A 517 -8.59 21.05 11.38
CA ALA A 517 -9.14 21.11 12.73
C ALA A 517 -9.76 19.79 13.18
N THR A 518 -10.48 19.10 12.28
CA THR A 518 -11.07 17.77 12.56
C THR A 518 -9.99 16.71 12.78
N ARG A 519 -8.88 16.78 12.05
CA ARG A 519 -7.72 15.89 12.27
C ARG A 519 -7.10 16.11 13.65
N ASP A 520 -6.86 17.37 14.01
CA ASP A 520 -6.14 17.71 15.23
C ASP A 520 -6.97 17.42 16.48
N ASN A 521 -8.26 17.76 16.49
CA ASN A 521 -9.18 17.38 17.56
C ASN A 521 -10.64 17.37 17.07
N GLU A 522 -11.18 16.17 16.86
CA GLU A 522 -12.53 15.96 16.34
C GLU A 522 -13.62 16.50 17.31
N THR A 523 -13.42 16.30 18.61
CA THR A 523 -14.37 16.75 19.65
C THR A 523 -14.36 18.27 19.77
N ALA A 524 -13.19 18.89 19.83
CA ALA A 524 -13.08 20.33 19.89
C ALA A 524 -13.62 20.99 18.60
N SER A 525 -13.32 20.44 17.42
CA SER A 525 -13.81 20.99 16.16
C SER A 525 -15.33 20.97 16.06
N SER A 526 -15.98 19.92 16.58
CA SER A 526 -17.45 19.85 16.60
C SER A 526 -18.08 20.90 17.52
N ALA A 527 -17.42 21.26 18.63
CA ALA A 527 -17.87 22.34 19.50
C ALA A 527 -17.84 23.73 18.82
N TYR A 528 -16.97 23.91 17.78
CA TYR A 528 -16.89 25.12 16.97
C TYR A 528 -17.68 25.03 15.65
N THR A 529 -18.81 24.31 15.63
CA THR A 529 -19.73 24.18 14.48
C THR A 529 -19.17 23.46 13.25
N VAL A 530 -17.98 22.89 13.32
CA VAL A 530 -17.44 22.07 12.23
C VAL A 530 -18.07 20.68 12.29
N ALA A 531 -18.68 20.23 11.20
CA ALA A 531 -19.21 18.86 11.08
C ALA A 531 -18.09 17.89 10.69
N PRO A 532 -17.57 17.02 11.62
CA PRO A 532 -16.39 16.19 11.34
C PRO A 532 -16.58 15.23 10.17
N ASN A 533 -17.78 14.63 10.05
CA ASN A 533 -18.09 13.71 8.96
C ASN A 533 -18.04 14.40 7.60
N ARG A 534 -18.56 15.63 7.49
CA ARG A 534 -18.49 16.41 6.24
C ARG A 534 -17.04 16.79 5.91
N ALA A 535 -16.26 17.21 6.90
CA ALA A 535 -14.86 17.55 6.71
C ALA A 535 -14.04 16.34 6.20
N LYS A 536 -14.27 15.16 6.77
CA LYS A 536 -13.63 13.92 6.33
C LYS A 536 -14.04 13.54 4.91
N LEU A 537 -15.34 13.59 4.57
CA LEU A 537 -15.82 13.31 3.21
C LEU A 537 -15.26 14.29 2.18
N LEU A 538 -15.14 15.58 2.54
CA LEU A 538 -14.50 16.57 1.67
C LEU A 538 -13.02 16.25 1.44
N ALA A 539 -12.31 15.76 2.46
CA ALA A 539 -10.93 15.31 2.30
C ALA A 539 -10.83 14.12 1.33
N PHE A 540 -11.75 13.14 1.42
CA PHE A 540 -11.85 12.03 0.47
C PHE A 540 -12.16 12.53 -0.95
N ALA A 541 -13.16 13.39 -1.11
CA ALA A 541 -13.58 13.92 -2.40
C ALA A 541 -12.45 14.66 -3.13
N VAL A 542 -11.76 15.58 -2.42
CA VAL A 542 -10.63 16.32 -2.99
C VAL A 542 -9.47 15.38 -3.33
N SER A 543 -9.16 14.45 -2.43
CA SER A 543 -8.08 13.48 -2.64
C SER A 543 -8.38 12.55 -3.81
N GLY A 544 -9.59 11.97 -3.88
CA GLY A 544 -10.00 11.10 -4.98
C GLY A 544 -10.04 11.81 -6.32
N GLY A 545 -10.52 13.07 -6.34
CA GLY A 545 -10.49 13.90 -7.55
C GLY A 545 -9.07 14.18 -8.06
N LEU A 546 -8.12 14.51 -7.16
CA LEU A 546 -6.70 14.68 -7.53
C LEU A 546 -6.07 13.37 -8.01
N ALA A 547 -6.36 12.26 -7.36
CA ALA A 547 -5.85 10.95 -7.77
C ALA A 547 -6.40 10.55 -9.15
N ALA A 548 -7.69 10.78 -9.41
CA ALA A 548 -8.31 10.52 -10.71
C ALA A 548 -7.79 11.45 -11.81
N LEU A 549 -7.50 12.72 -11.48
CA LEU A 549 -6.82 13.65 -12.40
C LEU A 549 -5.46 13.09 -12.83
N ALA A 550 -4.64 12.67 -11.88
CA ALA A 550 -3.37 12.04 -12.19
C ALA A 550 -3.56 10.75 -13.00
N GLY A 551 -4.58 9.96 -12.66
CA GLY A 551 -4.98 8.77 -13.40
C GLY A 551 -5.26 9.05 -14.87
N GLY A 552 -6.05 10.08 -15.16
CA GLY A 552 -6.30 10.48 -16.53
C GLY A 552 -5.05 10.92 -17.29
N LEU A 553 -4.02 11.42 -16.62
CA LEU A 553 -2.76 11.83 -17.25
C LEU A 553 -1.75 10.67 -17.40
N LEU A 554 -1.86 9.62 -16.58
CA LEU A 554 -0.88 8.53 -16.52
C LEU A 554 -0.70 7.78 -17.86
N PRO A 555 -1.75 7.45 -18.64
CA PRO A 555 -1.60 6.78 -19.93
C PRO A 555 -0.82 7.59 -20.97
N LEU A 556 -0.85 8.93 -20.87
CA LEU A 556 -0.13 9.81 -21.79
C LEU A 556 1.39 9.68 -21.62
N VAL A 557 1.84 9.38 -20.40
CA VAL A 557 3.26 9.25 -20.04
C VAL A 557 3.73 7.80 -19.96
N ALA A 558 2.81 6.83 -20.08
CA ALA A 558 3.17 5.41 -20.13
C ALA A 558 3.97 5.08 -21.39
N ARG A 559 4.95 4.16 -21.28
CA ARG A 559 5.87 3.81 -22.37
C ARG A 559 5.24 2.97 -23.49
N ASN A 560 3.97 2.65 -23.42
CA ASN A 560 3.29 1.80 -24.39
C ASN A 560 3.13 2.52 -25.73
N ALA A 561 3.26 1.80 -26.83
CA ALA A 561 3.06 2.33 -28.19
C ALA A 561 1.63 2.87 -28.42
N GLN A 562 0.68 2.40 -27.65
CA GLN A 562 -0.72 2.85 -27.61
C GLN A 562 -0.99 3.46 -26.23
N PHE A 563 -1.88 4.45 -26.15
CA PHE A 563 -2.34 5.02 -24.88
C PHE A 563 -3.26 4.01 -24.17
N LYS A 564 -2.67 2.95 -23.67
CA LYS A 564 -3.37 1.81 -23.08
C LYS A 564 -3.34 1.88 -21.57
N VAL A 565 -4.49 1.67 -20.97
CA VAL A 565 -4.64 1.44 -19.54
C VAL A 565 -4.39 -0.04 -19.27
N ASP A 566 -3.24 -0.36 -18.69
CA ASP A 566 -2.86 -1.72 -18.32
C ASP A 566 -2.95 -1.89 -16.80
N GLY A 567 -3.41 -3.06 -16.35
CA GLY A 567 -3.49 -3.41 -14.93
C GLY A 567 -2.15 -3.33 -14.20
N LEU A 568 -1.02 -3.50 -14.91
CA LEU A 568 0.32 -3.39 -14.36
C LEU A 568 0.68 -1.96 -13.89
N LEU A 569 0.06 -0.93 -14.48
CA LEU A 569 0.26 0.47 -14.08
C LEU A 569 -0.30 0.78 -12.69
N PHE A 570 -1.18 -0.08 -12.14
CA PHE A 570 -1.89 0.15 -10.89
C PHE A 570 -1.55 -0.90 -9.84
N ASP A 571 -0.30 -1.33 -9.82
CA ASP A 571 0.15 -2.31 -8.85
C ASP A 571 0.13 -1.74 -7.42
N PHE A 572 -0.02 -2.64 -6.44
CA PHE A 572 -0.02 -2.27 -5.03
C PHE A 572 1.30 -1.61 -4.60
N ASP A 573 2.42 -2.05 -5.17
CA ASP A 573 3.74 -1.48 -4.90
C ASP A 573 3.78 0.02 -5.22
N GLU A 574 3.06 0.48 -6.25
CA GLU A 574 2.94 1.90 -6.57
C GLU A 574 2.15 2.68 -5.50
N SER A 575 1.13 2.05 -4.89
CA SER A 575 0.43 2.65 -3.74
C SER A 575 1.35 2.81 -2.54
N LEU A 576 2.24 1.85 -2.28
CA LEU A 576 3.25 1.96 -1.23
C LEU A 576 4.27 3.05 -1.53
N ARG A 577 4.71 3.11 -2.79
CA ARG A 577 5.70 4.09 -3.26
C ARG A 577 5.20 5.51 -3.09
N ILE A 578 3.94 5.81 -3.43
CA ILE A 578 3.39 7.15 -3.29
C ILE A 578 3.16 7.57 -1.83
N VAL A 579 2.80 6.62 -0.95
CA VAL A 579 2.77 6.88 0.50
C VAL A 579 4.17 7.21 1.01
N SER A 580 5.19 6.50 0.52
CA SER A 580 6.60 6.79 0.82
C SER A 580 6.99 8.20 0.40
N VAL A 581 6.59 8.64 -0.81
CA VAL A 581 6.78 10.01 -1.31
C VAL A 581 6.22 11.06 -0.36
N ALA A 582 4.95 10.88 0.07
CA ALA A 582 4.28 11.83 0.95
C ALA A 582 4.94 11.89 2.34
N VAL A 583 5.38 10.73 2.87
CA VAL A 583 5.98 10.64 4.21
C VAL A 583 7.41 11.17 4.22
N VAL A 584 8.23 10.75 3.27
CA VAL A 584 9.62 11.20 3.14
C VAL A 584 9.68 12.70 2.90
N GLY A 585 8.81 13.23 2.04
CA GLY A 585 8.72 14.65 1.81
C GLY A 585 8.29 15.44 3.04
N GLY A 586 7.37 14.89 3.82
CA GLY A 586 6.78 15.50 5.02
C GLY A 586 5.26 15.59 4.89
N ILE A 587 4.56 14.74 5.64
CA ILE A 587 3.11 14.60 5.58
C ILE A 587 2.40 15.93 5.87
N GLY A 588 1.49 16.31 4.97
CA GLY A 588 0.68 17.52 5.13
C GLY A 588 1.30 18.82 4.59
N SER A 589 2.50 18.75 4.00
CA SER A 589 3.16 19.88 3.33
C SER A 589 3.13 19.73 1.81
N ILE A 590 2.65 20.75 1.11
CA ILE A 590 2.70 20.83 -0.36
C ILE A 590 4.16 20.81 -0.85
N THR A 591 5.03 21.58 -0.22
CA THR A 591 6.47 21.59 -0.50
C THR A 591 7.11 20.23 -0.20
N GLY A 592 6.64 19.56 0.88
CA GLY A 592 7.04 18.20 1.19
C GLY A 592 6.69 17.22 0.07
N ALA A 593 5.47 17.28 -0.47
CA ALA A 593 5.08 16.44 -1.61
C ALA A 593 6.02 16.64 -2.82
N VAL A 594 6.40 17.89 -3.12
CA VAL A 594 7.38 18.18 -4.19
C VAL A 594 8.74 17.53 -3.90
N LEU A 595 9.29 17.75 -2.69
CA LEU A 595 10.61 17.20 -2.31
C LEU A 595 10.62 15.66 -2.30
N GLY A 596 9.55 15.06 -1.78
CA GLY A 596 9.41 13.59 -1.77
C GLY A 596 9.31 13.02 -3.18
N THR A 597 8.57 13.68 -4.08
CA THR A 597 8.46 13.26 -5.49
C THR A 597 9.81 13.39 -6.19
N LEU A 598 10.54 14.47 -5.97
CA LEU A 598 11.87 14.65 -6.54
C LEU A 598 12.83 13.55 -6.05
N LEU A 599 12.84 13.23 -4.76
CA LEU A 599 13.76 12.24 -4.22
C LEU A 599 13.40 10.80 -4.64
N ILE A 600 12.12 10.40 -4.50
CA ILE A 600 11.72 8.99 -4.67
C ILE A 600 11.36 8.66 -6.12
N ILE A 601 10.87 9.63 -6.90
CA ILE A 601 10.48 9.41 -8.29
C ILE A 601 11.54 9.93 -9.26
N ALA A 602 11.94 11.21 -9.13
CA ALA A 602 12.82 11.81 -10.14
C ALA A 602 14.27 11.30 -10.02
N VAL A 603 14.84 11.18 -8.82
CA VAL A 603 16.23 10.72 -8.64
C VAL A 603 16.49 9.34 -9.26
N PRO A 604 15.67 8.30 -9.05
CA PRO A 604 15.90 7.00 -9.69
C PRO A 604 15.92 7.04 -11.21
N LEU A 605 15.20 7.98 -11.83
CA LEU A 605 15.16 8.10 -13.30
C LEU A 605 16.49 8.50 -13.90
N PHE A 606 17.33 9.24 -13.17
CA PHE A 606 18.70 9.57 -13.59
C PHE A 606 19.63 8.35 -13.58
N PHE A 607 19.25 7.26 -12.87
CA PHE A 607 19.99 6.00 -12.82
C PHE A 607 19.28 4.90 -13.64
N ASP A 608 18.75 5.26 -14.81
CA ASP A 608 17.99 4.39 -15.73
C ASP A 608 16.70 3.78 -15.17
N GLY A 609 16.23 4.21 -14.00
CA GLY A 609 14.98 3.75 -13.40
C GLY A 609 14.97 2.25 -13.13
N THR A 610 16.12 1.66 -12.77
CA THR A 610 16.17 0.23 -12.44
C THR A 610 15.36 -0.06 -11.16
N LYS A 611 14.69 -1.19 -11.12
CA LYS A 611 13.88 -1.61 -9.94
C LYS A 611 14.69 -1.57 -8.65
N GLN A 612 15.99 -1.86 -8.73
CA GLN A 612 16.89 -1.83 -7.57
C GLN A 612 17.07 -0.40 -7.01
N VAL A 613 17.27 0.59 -7.87
CA VAL A 613 17.42 1.99 -7.46
C VAL A 613 16.10 2.54 -6.92
N GLU A 614 14.99 2.17 -7.54
CA GLU A 614 13.66 2.54 -7.04
C GLU A 614 13.40 2.01 -5.63
N LEU A 615 13.66 0.72 -5.39
CA LEU A 615 13.50 0.08 -4.08
C LEU A 615 14.49 0.62 -3.05
N PHE A 616 15.71 0.97 -3.47
CA PHE A 616 16.69 1.61 -2.60
C PHE A 616 16.22 3.01 -2.17
N ALA A 617 15.83 3.85 -3.11
CA ALA A 617 15.38 5.21 -2.82
C ALA A 617 14.11 5.22 -1.97
N SER A 618 13.12 4.39 -2.30
CA SER A 618 11.85 4.31 -1.57
C SER A 618 11.99 3.56 -0.25
N GLY A 619 12.70 2.45 -0.18
CA GLY A 619 12.86 1.62 1.02
C GLY A 619 13.84 2.22 2.02
N PHE A 620 15.15 2.25 1.67
CA PHE A 620 16.18 2.80 2.55
C PHE A 620 16.02 4.30 2.74
N GLY A 621 15.72 5.06 1.67
CA GLY A 621 15.47 6.49 1.77
C GLY A 621 14.37 6.81 2.78
N MET A 622 13.26 6.06 2.72
CA MET A 622 12.15 6.23 3.67
C MET A 622 12.56 5.87 5.10
N LEU A 623 13.24 4.74 5.32
CA LEU A 623 13.66 4.33 6.66
C LEU A 623 14.65 5.33 7.26
N ILE A 624 15.64 5.79 6.51
CA ILE A 624 16.61 6.79 6.96
C ILE A 624 15.89 8.08 7.35
N VAL A 625 15.01 8.58 6.46
CA VAL A 625 14.28 9.81 6.76
C VAL A 625 13.41 9.66 7.99
N LEU A 626 12.67 8.56 8.16
CA LEU A 626 11.81 8.36 9.32
C LEU A 626 12.60 8.20 10.64
N LEU A 627 13.77 7.56 10.60
CA LEU A 627 14.60 7.34 11.79
C LEU A 627 15.30 8.61 12.27
N TYR A 628 15.71 9.49 11.35
CA TYR A 628 16.47 10.71 11.66
C TYR A 628 15.63 11.98 11.57
N PHE A 629 14.63 12.01 10.67
CA PHE A 629 13.77 13.16 10.38
C PHE A 629 12.29 12.76 10.40
N PRO A 630 11.70 12.40 11.55
CA PRO A 630 10.33 11.90 11.63
C PRO A 630 9.27 12.88 11.12
N SER A 631 9.62 14.16 10.93
CA SER A 631 8.76 15.18 10.30
C SER A 631 8.98 15.30 8.78
N GLY A 632 9.81 14.44 8.19
CA GLY A 632 10.16 14.44 6.76
C GLY A 632 11.23 15.44 6.36
N LEU A 633 11.64 15.41 5.09
CA LEU A 633 12.68 16.29 4.50
C LEU A 633 12.35 17.78 4.63
N ILE A 634 11.07 18.13 4.65
CA ILE A 634 10.63 19.50 4.84
C ILE A 634 11.13 20.10 6.16
N SER A 635 11.37 19.26 7.18
CA SER A 635 11.91 19.73 8.46
C SER A 635 13.35 20.25 8.34
N ILE A 636 14.15 19.64 7.46
CA ILE A 636 15.53 20.08 7.17
C ILE A 636 15.49 21.46 6.51
N VAL A 637 14.62 21.61 5.50
CA VAL A 637 14.46 22.89 4.79
C VAL A 637 13.99 23.99 5.73
N HIS A 638 13.01 23.69 6.61
CA HIS A 638 12.53 24.65 7.59
C HIS A 638 13.61 25.01 8.63
N SER A 639 14.35 24.02 9.14
CA SER A 639 15.43 24.26 10.10
C SER A 639 16.57 25.08 9.47
N GLY A 640 16.98 24.75 8.25
CA GLY A 640 17.98 25.50 7.50
C GLY A 640 17.57 26.96 7.28
N ARG A 641 16.33 27.15 6.83
CA ARG A 641 15.72 28.46 6.67
C ARG A 641 15.69 29.27 7.99
N ASP A 642 15.20 28.66 9.05
CA ASP A 642 15.05 29.35 10.34
C ASP A 642 16.40 29.67 10.96
N ASN A 643 17.41 28.81 10.79
CA ASN A 643 18.79 29.08 11.19
C ASN A 643 19.39 30.25 10.41
N LEU A 644 19.17 30.29 9.08
CA LEU A 644 19.63 31.39 8.24
C LEU A 644 18.97 32.71 8.64
N LEU A 645 17.67 32.72 8.85
CA LEU A 645 16.94 33.93 9.26
C LEU A 645 17.35 34.39 10.66
N ASN A 646 17.57 33.49 11.61
CA ASN A 646 18.08 33.82 12.95
C ASN A 646 19.51 34.38 12.88
N TRP A 647 20.36 33.88 11.98
CA TRP A 647 21.70 34.40 11.76
C TRP A 647 21.68 35.84 11.18
N ILE A 648 20.78 36.06 10.21
CA ILE A 648 20.59 37.43 9.63
C ILE A 648 20.04 38.37 10.69
N ALA A 649 19.02 37.95 11.46
CA ALA A 649 18.44 38.82 12.51
C ALA A 649 19.46 39.17 13.62
N ARG A 650 20.42 38.30 13.94
CA ARG A 650 21.50 38.56 14.88
C ARG A 650 22.55 39.59 14.35
N ARG A 651 22.68 39.73 13.04
CA ARG A 651 23.60 40.69 12.41
C ARG A 651 22.95 42.04 12.15
N SER A 652 21.63 42.12 12.15
CA SER A 652 20.88 43.37 11.96
C SER A 652 20.56 44.09 13.28
N ASN A 653 20.82 43.45 14.43
CA ASN A 653 20.89 44.08 15.76
C ASN A 653 22.37 44.25 16.18
#